data_29c4d66b5d3f26b6581de34e014b1a4f
#
_entry.id   29c4d66b5d3f26b6581de34e014b1a4f
#
_cell.length_a   1.000
_cell.length_b   1.000
_cell.length_c   1.000
_cell.angle_alpha   90.00
_cell.angle_beta   90.00
_cell.angle_gamma   90.00
#
_symmetry.space_group_name_H-M   'P 1'
#
loop_
_entity.id
_entity.type
_entity.pdbx_description
1 polymer ?
#
loop_
_entity_poly.entity_id
_entity_poly.type
_entity_poly.pdbx_seq_one_letter_code
_entity_poly.pdbx_strand_id
1 'polypeptide(L)'
;MGKRITLVLEHPRMDYVYKRNGNDALDFWASQEGKNYLNYFKGAGIDKKDIDVIYFYPLIPKPLKQRNGRVFSYEKLLANQTSPYMEKLEETIISNDPEIIITTGAMGNKYFTGKGAMKDVRGRPNYHTINGKEYTIFPMYGPTYMSINNNASNMFRADLGTLNKFLDKGQQAFEPEIGNYEYVNTLGRVKEIYNYLLTNKPVVAWDLETNTLEPNLKGSKVLVISMSWEIGQGVTIPVSHKESPFSKEDQETIMSYHKQLMADKEIIKVAHNGRFDIHFLMSTWGFKAFSNTQDTIVAYWLTVSQEVDDSFRLSDLSFYYTNMGDYDRPLEEFKVKYVKDYNDAEAERVKKEKAEQKEILKAYAKENKVTQAEAKTILGLETPVKNKLTNEIDGSNFNYEWIPMDMLAEYASGDTDVTLQIYIALMKQVNEDARWVYLMTDFYPRLIVSLATMQHNGLAVDRNYLKQSLNKYEEDKEYYINIIQENPSVQEVVNEWQDLYEMGLEEYTKPVKERDKDIADLKNKYKKKLDEGFKPSSAKDKQWLLYKVIGVRPPLEKDYLTTSAQSKNFDKEAPTWEDFKTNKETIEWVADNHPEHAEVCNSLLGYIKANTISNTFIKSFLDRINRETSDGLIHGTFNPVGTATGRLSSSQPK
;
A
#
# COMPACT_ATOMS: atom_id res chain seq x y z
N MET A 1 9.61 36.19 -16.40
CA MET A 1 10.72 35.53 -15.70
C MET A 1 10.56 34.05 -15.95
N GLY A 2 11.65 33.32 -16.27
CA GLY A 2 11.57 31.86 -16.47
C GLY A 2 11.21 31.16 -15.18
N LYS A 3 10.38 30.13 -15.27
CA LYS A 3 9.96 29.29 -14.17
C LYS A 3 11.19 28.52 -13.67
N ARG A 4 11.52 28.58 -12.38
CA ARG A 4 12.68 27.89 -11.82
C ARG A 4 12.26 26.52 -11.30
N ILE A 5 12.64 25.48 -12.03
CA ILE A 5 12.39 24.07 -11.65
C ILE A 5 13.73 23.41 -11.37
N THR A 6 13.85 22.75 -10.24
CA THR A 6 14.98 21.85 -9.97
C THR A 6 14.50 20.40 -10.13
N LEU A 7 15.06 19.70 -11.14
CA LEU A 7 14.82 18.27 -11.38
C LEU A 7 15.89 17.45 -10.64
N VAL A 8 15.46 16.70 -9.65
CA VAL A 8 16.32 15.81 -8.84
C VAL A 8 16.24 14.40 -9.39
N LEU A 9 17.27 13.97 -10.10
CA LEU A 9 17.45 12.61 -10.56
C LEU A 9 18.14 11.77 -9.48
N GLU A 10 17.94 10.45 -9.47
CA GLU A 10 18.54 9.59 -8.43
C GLU A 10 20.08 9.63 -8.49
N HIS A 11 20.66 9.43 -9.66
CA HIS A 11 22.12 9.46 -9.87
C HIS A 11 22.46 9.66 -11.35
N PRO A 12 23.66 10.15 -11.69
CA PRO A 12 24.12 10.19 -13.07
C PRO A 12 24.42 8.80 -13.61
N ARG A 13 24.30 8.63 -14.92
CA ARG A 13 24.60 7.38 -15.64
C ARG A 13 25.78 7.61 -16.60
N MET A 14 26.42 6.52 -17.05
CA MET A 14 27.53 6.59 -17.97
C MET A 14 27.18 7.23 -19.32
N ASP A 15 25.95 7.05 -19.78
CA ASP A 15 25.43 7.65 -21.02
C ASP A 15 25.12 9.16 -20.89
N TYR A 16 25.20 9.74 -19.67
CA TYR A 16 25.14 11.19 -19.46
C TYR A 16 26.52 11.87 -19.54
N VAL A 17 27.59 11.06 -19.63
CA VAL A 17 28.95 11.58 -19.76
C VAL A 17 29.26 11.84 -21.24
N TYR A 18 29.68 13.05 -21.57
CA TYR A 18 30.14 13.41 -22.91
C TYR A 18 31.43 14.23 -22.82
N LYS A 19 32.19 14.25 -23.91
CA LYS A 19 33.44 15.02 -23.99
C LYS A 19 33.18 16.45 -24.41
N ARG A 20 33.57 17.41 -23.56
CA ARG A 20 33.56 18.82 -23.86
C ARG A 20 34.99 19.37 -23.73
N ASN A 21 35.56 19.90 -24.83
CA ASN A 21 36.94 20.41 -24.85
C ASN A 21 37.99 19.41 -24.32
N GLY A 22 37.80 18.12 -24.62
CA GLY A 22 38.71 17.05 -24.16
C GLY A 22 38.48 16.51 -22.73
N ASN A 23 37.62 17.17 -21.95
CA ASN A 23 37.26 16.74 -20.57
C ASN A 23 35.87 16.09 -20.54
N ASP A 24 35.69 15.14 -19.64
CA ASP A 24 34.40 14.53 -19.38
C ASP A 24 33.49 15.52 -18.64
N ALA A 25 32.27 15.69 -19.16
CA ALA A 25 31.24 16.53 -18.55
C ALA A 25 29.93 15.76 -18.46
N LEU A 26 29.15 16.03 -17.42
CA LEU A 26 27.82 15.45 -17.24
C LEU A 26 26.76 16.39 -17.83
N ASP A 27 26.01 15.92 -18.83
CA ASP A 27 24.82 16.60 -19.33
C ASP A 27 23.72 15.58 -19.60
N PHE A 28 22.77 15.50 -18.68
CA PHE A 28 21.59 14.66 -18.84
C PHE A 28 20.85 14.92 -20.15
N TRP A 29 20.67 16.21 -20.51
CA TRP A 29 19.95 16.60 -21.72
C TRP A 29 20.65 16.26 -23.05
N ALA A 30 21.93 15.93 -22.99
CA ALA A 30 22.68 15.45 -24.17
C ALA A 30 22.39 13.97 -24.47
N SER A 31 21.98 13.19 -23.47
CA SER A 31 21.62 11.78 -23.63
C SER A 31 20.32 11.60 -24.44
N GLN A 32 20.12 10.40 -25.00
CA GLN A 32 18.86 10.09 -25.70
C GLN A 32 17.66 10.11 -24.74
N GLU A 33 17.86 9.58 -23.55
CA GLU A 33 16.87 9.55 -22.49
C GLU A 33 16.46 10.97 -22.06
N GLY A 34 17.42 11.85 -21.85
CA GLY A 34 17.17 13.24 -21.53
C GLY A 34 16.45 14.02 -22.64
N LYS A 35 16.80 13.77 -23.91
CA LYS A 35 16.11 14.37 -25.07
C LYS A 35 14.64 13.93 -25.13
N ASN A 36 14.38 12.63 -24.93
CA ASN A 36 13.02 12.11 -24.93
C ASN A 36 12.21 12.72 -23.76
N TYR A 37 12.81 12.78 -22.58
CA TYR A 37 12.18 13.34 -21.38
C TYR A 37 11.87 14.84 -21.56
N LEU A 38 12.79 15.59 -22.17
CA LEU A 38 12.59 17.01 -22.48
C LEU A 38 11.43 17.26 -23.45
N ASN A 39 11.15 16.33 -24.37
CA ASN A 39 10.03 16.48 -25.31
C ASN A 39 8.68 16.51 -24.59
N TYR A 40 8.51 15.77 -23.48
CA TYR A 40 7.31 15.86 -22.67
C TYR A 40 7.16 17.23 -22.01
N PHE A 41 8.24 17.77 -21.42
CA PHE A 41 8.23 19.11 -20.84
C PHE A 41 7.92 20.19 -21.87
N LYS A 42 8.52 20.11 -23.05
CA LYS A 42 8.22 21.04 -24.16
C LYS A 42 6.77 20.97 -24.61
N GLY A 43 6.19 19.76 -24.66
CA GLY A 43 4.77 19.56 -24.94
C GLY A 43 3.86 20.23 -23.91
N ALA A 44 4.35 20.43 -22.70
CA ALA A 44 3.68 21.15 -21.62
C ALA A 44 4.08 22.65 -21.53
N GLY A 45 4.85 23.17 -22.50
CA GLY A 45 5.26 24.57 -22.51
C GLY A 45 6.42 24.91 -21.56
N ILE A 46 7.17 23.90 -21.07
CA ILE A 46 8.32 24.09 -20.19
C ILE A 46 9.62 23.88 -20.99
N ASP A 47 10.48 24.88 -21.04
CA ASP A 47 11.73 24.83 -21.77
C ASP A 47 12.91 24.31 -20.93
N LYS A 48 13.92 23.74 -21.59
CA LYS A 48 15.17 23.30 -20.94
C LYS A 48 15.81 24.38 -20.06
N LYS A 49 15.74 25.66 -20.47
CA LYS A 49 16.32 26.79 -19.72
C LYS A 49 15.65 27.04 -18.36
N ASP A 50 14.44 26.52 -18.16
CA ASP A 50 13.65 26.69 -16.95
C ASP A 50 13.90 25.54 -15.95
N ILE A 51 14.73 24.53 -16.32
CA ILE A 51 14.96 23.32 -15.53
C ILE A 51 16.46 23.16 -15.24
N ASP A 52 16.81 23.23 -13.96
CA ASP A 52 18.13 22.85 -13.45
C ASP A 52 18.11 21.37 -13.05
N VAL A 53 19.11 20.60 -13.52
CA VAL A 53 19.21 19.16 -13.20
C VAL A 53 20.27 18.95 -12.15
N ILE A 54 19.89 18.33 -11.03
CA ILE A 54 20.79 17.92 -9.97
C ILE A 54 20.57 16.43 -9.67
N TYR A 55 21.49 15.84 -8.92
CA TYR A 55 21.43 14.42 -8.62
C TYR A 55 21.35 14.20 -7.10
N PHE A 56 20.43 13.34 -6.69
CA PHE A 56 20.31 12.94 -5.30
C PHE A 56 21.61 12.30 -4.80
N TYR A 57 22.22 11.46 -5.62
CA TYR A 57 23.57 10.94 -5.44
C TYR A 57 24.45 11.42 -6.61
N PRO A 58 25.45 12.30 -6.39
CA PRO A 58 26.14 13.00 -7.46
C PRO A 58 27.19 12.18 -8.22
N LEU A 59 27.41 10.93 -7.83
CA LEU A 59 28.39 10.05 -8.44
C LEU A 59 27.71 8.96 -9.25
N ILE A 60 28.39 8.52 -10.34
CA ILE A 60 27.99 7.29 -11.03
C ILE A 60 28.19 6.13 -10.06
N PRO A 61 27.14 5.32 -9.77
CA PRO A 61 27.24 4.28 -8.80
C PRO A 61 28.29 3.26 -9.18
N LYS A 62 29.27 3.06 -8.31
CA LYS A 62 30.15 1.90 -8.36
C LYS A 62 29.66 0.89 -7.34
N PRO A 63 29.59 -0.41 -7.67
CA PRO A 63 29.25 -1.40 -6.68
C PRO A 63 30.28 -1.38 -5.54
N LEU A 64 29.88 -0.81 -4.41
CA LEU A 64 30.71 -0.80 -3.19
C LEU A 64 30.56 -2.15 -2.51
N LYS A 65 31.63 -2.94 -2.52
CA LYS A 65 31.70 -4.21 -1.77
C LYS A 65 31.94 -3.89 -0.28
N GLN A 66 31.08 -4.41 0.58
CA GLN A 66 31.39 -4.53 2.01
C GLN A 66 32.58 -5.50 2.20
N ARG A 67 33.27 -5.43 3.34
CA ARG A 67 34.34 -6.40 3.69
C ARG A 67 33.89 -7.87 3.62
N ASN A 68 32.59 -8.12 3.77
CA ASN A 68 31.94 -9.43 3.66
C ASN A 68 31.48 -9.77 2.22
N GLY A 69 31.88 -9.02 1.19
CA GLY A 69 31.52 -9.24 -0.21
C GLY A 69 30.13 -8.75 -0.62
N ARG A 70 29.31 -8.23 0.30
CA ARG A 70 27.98 -7.66 -0.03
C ARG A 70 28.11 -6.33 -0.72
N VAL A 71 27.29 -6.12 -1.74
CA VAL A 71 27.11 -4.81 -2.36
C VAL A 71 26.17 -3.98 -1.48
N PHE A 72 26.56 -2.78 -1.10
CA PHE A 72 25.67 -1.83 -0.45
C PHE A 72 24.55 -1.49 -1.42
N SER A 73 23.30 -1.74 -1.01
CA SER A 73 22.18 -1.10 -1.70
C SER A 73 22.25 0.41 -1.46
N TYR A 74 21.89 1.20 -2.45
CA TYR A 74 21.75 2.64 -2.36
C TYR A 74 20.94 3.10 -1.15
N GLU A 75 19.85 2.38 -0.85
CA GLU A 75 18.98 2.63 0.30
C GLU A 75 19.70 2.63 1.64
N LYS A 76 20.76 1.80 1.81
CA LYS A 76 21.54 1.79 3.05
C LYS A 76 22.54 2.93 3.16
N LEU A 77 23.06 3.42 2.04
CA LEU A 77 23.93 4.63 2.03
C LEU A 77 23.14 5.87 2.45
N LEU A 78 21.85 5.89 2.21
CA LEU A 78 20.96 7.01 2.49
C LEU A 78 20.21 6.89 3.83
N ALA A 79 20.21 5.73 4.46
CA ALA A 79 19.61 5.52 5.78
C ALA A 79 20.34 6.31 6.90
N ASN A 80 21.55 6.78 6.66
CA ASN A 80 22.25 7.71 7.54
C ASN A 80 21.98 9.15 7.05
N GLN A 81 21.07 9.84 7.72
CA GLN A 81 20.70 11.26 7.48
C GLN A 81 21.89 12.26 7.57
N THR A 82 23.07 11.80 7.91
CA THR A 82 24.33 12.55 8.01
C THR A 82 25.24 12.34 6.79
N SER A 83 24.71 11.90 5.66
CA SER A 83 25.53 11.75 4.45
C SER A 83 25.96 13.12 3.92
N PRO A 84 27.24 13.37 3.66
CA PRO A 84 27.75 14.64 3.11
C PRO A 84 27.14 15.01 1.74
N TYR A 85 26.51 14.05 1.05
CA TYR A 85 25.80 14.29 -0.19
C TYR A 85 24.42 14.94 0.04
N MET A 86 23.80 14.70 1.19
CA MET A 86 22.50 15.30 1.53
C MET A 86 22.68 16.78 1.86
N GLU A 87 23.69 17.12 2.65
CA GLU A 87 24.03 18.51 2.95
C GLU A 87 24.32 19.29 1.66
N LYS A 88 25.10 18.70 0.74
CA LYS A 88 25.41 19.32 -0.55
C LYS A 88 24.18 19.43 -1.47
N LEU A 89 23.26 18.47 -1.41
CA LEU A 89 21.99 18.54 -2.15
C LEU A 89 21.15 19.72 -1.65
N GLU A 90 21.00 19.84 -0.32
CA GLU A 90 20.28 20.94 0.30
C GLU A 90 20.91 22.30 0.00
N GLU A 91 22.24 22.43 0.14
CA GLU A 91 22.98 23.64 -0.22
C GLU A 91 22.72 24.04 -1.69
N THR A 92 22.71 23.06 -2.59
CA THR A 92 22.46 23.30 -4.01
C THR A 92 21.02 23.77 -4.24
N ILE A 93 20.04 23.14 -3.58
CA ILE A 93 18.64 23.56 -3.66
C ILE A 93 18.47 24.99 -3.10
N ILE A 94 19.06 25.29 -1.96
CA ILE A 94 19.03 26.64 -1.37
C ILE A 94 19.65 27.67 -2.33
N SER A 95 20.78 27.33 -2.94
CA SER A 95 21.47 28.23 -3.90
C SER A 95 20.67 28.45 -5.19
N ASN A 96 20.01 27.41 -5.69
CA ASN A 96 19.19 27.51 -6.90
C ASN A 96 17.86 28.24 -6.63
N ASP A 97 17.39 28.18 -5.41
CA ASP A 97 16.13 28.76 -4.95
C ASP A 97 14.93 28.49 -5.90
N PRO A 98 14.62 27.21 -6.20
CA PRO A 98 13.58 26.87 -7.15
C PRO A 98 12.18 27.16 -6.63
N GLU A 99 11.24 27.45 -7.53
CA GLU A 99 9.81 27.50 -7.23
C GLU A 99 9.26 26.09 -6.99
N ILE A 100 9.82 25.10 -7.70
CA ILE A 100 9.39 23.70 -7.65
C ILE A 100 10.60 22.77 -7.70
N ILE A 101 10.52 21.70 -6.92
CA ILE A 101 11.44 20.57 -6.98
C ILE A 101 10.70 19.37 -7.56
N ILE A 102 11.12 18.88 -8.72
CA ILE A 102 10.65 17.62 -9.29
C ILE A 102 11.57 16.51 -8.79
N THR A 103 11.03 15.50 -8.10
CA THR A 103 11.79 14.32 -7.67
C THR A 103 11.47 13.13 -8.53
N THR A 104 12.49 12.30 -8.79
CA THR A 104 12.35 11.05 -9.53
C THR A 104 12.95 9.90 -8.73
N GLY A 105 12.27 8.75 -8.73
CA GLY A 105 12.76 7.56 -8.06
C GLY A 105 12.48 7.49 -6.56
N ALA A 106 12.60 6.27 -6.02
CA ALA A 106 12.17 5.95 -4.67
C ALA A 106 12.94 6.69 -3.56
N MET A 107 14.23 6.97 -3.81
CA MET A 107 15.08 7.60 -2.81
C MET A 107 14.77 9.08 -2.62
N GLY A 108 14.68 9.83 -3.73
CA GLY A 108 14.30 11.24 -3.70
C GLY A 108 12.90 11.40 -3.11
N ASN A 109 11.95 10.58 -3.55
CA ASN A 109 10.60 10.62 -3.02
C ASN A 109 10.57 10.38 -1.50
N LYS A 110 11.26 9.34 -1.01
CA LYS A 110 11.31 9.04 0.43
C LYS A 110 11.90 10.18 1.25
N TYR A 111 12.97 10.82 0.74
CA TYR A 111 13.59 11.94 1.41
C TYR A 111 12.66 13.15 1.50
N PHE A 112 12.10 13.56 0.36
CA PHE A 112 11.30 14.79 0.27
C PHE A 112 9.86 14.62 0.78
N THR A 113 9.27 13.42 0.72
CA THR A 113 7.86 13.21 1.05
C THR A 113 7.62 12.20 2.18
N GLY A 114 8.67 11.54 2.66
CA GLY A 114 8.56 10.44 3.64
C GLY A 114 8.09 9.11 3.04
N LYS A 115 7.61 9.07 1.79
CA LYS A 115 7.10 7.88 1.09
C LYS A 115 7.94 7.58 -0.15
N GLY A 116 8.38 6.33 -0.32
CA GLY A 116 9.25 5.94 -1.42
C GLY A 116 8.51 5.55 -2.71
N ALA A 117 7.32 4.98 -2.58
CA ALA A 117 6.56 4.50 -3.73
C ALA A 117 5.96 5.66 -4.53
N MET A 118 6.22 5.68 -5.85
CA MET A 118 5.77 6.75 -6.74
C MET A 118 4.25 6.90 -6.74
N LYS A 119 3.50 5.80 -6.74
CA LYS A 119 2.04 5.80 -6.71
C LYS A 119 1.41 6.52 -5.50
N ASP A 120 2.16 6.64 -4.39
CA ASP A 120 1.66 7.26 -3.16
C ASP A 120 1.89 8.77 -3.11
N VAL A 121 2.67 9.34 -4.04
CA VAL A 121 3.14 10.73 -3.97
C VAL A 121 3.03 11.50 -5.29
N ARG A 122 2.91 10.83 -6.45
CA ARG A 122 2.88 11.49 -7.78
C ARG A 122 1.58 12.26 -8.01
N GLY A 123 1.64 13.17 -8.97
CA GLY A 123 0.47 13.86 -9.52
C GLY A 123 -0.10 14.97 -8.64
N ARG A 124 0.52 15.24 -7.50
CA ARG A 124 0.09 16.27 -6.55
C ARG A 124 1.29 16.98 -5.93
N PRO A 125 1.11 18.23 -5.44
CA PRO A 125 2.14 18.89 -4.67
C PRO A 125 2.35 18.20 -3.33
N ASN A 126 3.61 18.08 -2.92
CA ASN A 126 4.03 17.68 -1.59
C ASN A 126 4.93 18.81 -1.05
N TYR A 127 5.17 18.87 0.24
CA TYR A 127 5.91 19.97 0.86
C TYR A 127 7.07 19.43 1.69
N HIS A 128 8.21 20.11 1.61
CA HIS A 128 9.41 19.75 2.38
C HIS A 128 10.13 21.00 2.87
N THR A 129 10.53 20.99 4.13
CA THR A 129 11.23 22.14 4.73
C THR A 129 12.74 21.89 4.74
N ILE A 130 13.49 22.79 4.11
CA ILE A 130 14.94 22.82 4.13
C ILE A 130 15.37 24.13 4.78
N ASN A 131 16.14 24.05 5.85
CA ASN A 131 16.66 25.21 6.58
C ASN A 131 15.59 26.29 6.90
N GLY A 132 14.41 25.85 7.31
CA GLY A 132 13.31 26.74 7.70
C GLY A 132 12.48 27.32 6.54
N LYS A 133 12.84 27.05 5.29
CA LYS A 133 12.06 27.39 4.09
C LYS A 133 11.32 26.16 3.57
N GLU A 134 10.02 26.30 3.33
CA GLU A 134 9.20 25.27 2.71
C GLU A 134 9.33 25.32 1.18
N TYR A 135 9.56 24.17 0.56
CA TYR A 135 9.65 23.96 -0.89
C TYR A 135 8.50 23.05 -1.35
N THR A 136 7.97 23.35 -2.53
CA THR A 136 6.97 22.51 -3.19
C THR A 136 7.65 21.41 -3.99
N ILE A 137 7.25 20.17 -3.72
CA ILE A 137 7.81 18.96 -4.33
C ILE A 137 6.78 18.31 -5.22
N PHE A 138 7.16 18.02 -6.50
CA PHE A 138 6.35 17.24 -7.43
C PHE A 138 7.08 15.94 -7.78
N PRO A 139 6.74 14.80 -7.14
CA PRO A 139 7.24 13.50 -7.54
C PRO A 139 6.66 13.10 -8.90
N MET A 140 7.53 12.72 -9.83
CA MET A 140 7.16 12.32 -11.19
C MET A 140 7.97 11.09 -11.62
N TYR A 141 7.46 10.31 -12.56
CA TYR A 141 8.22 9.19 -13.11
C TYR A 141 9.53 9.67 -13.73
N GLY A 142 10.62 8.99 -13.38
CA GLY A 142 11.95 9.31 -13.89
C GLY A 142 12.14 8.90 -15.35
N PRO A 143 13.13 9.49 -16.03
CA PRO A 143 13.39 9.27 -17.46
C PRO A 143 13.64 7.79 -17.79
N THR A 144 14.31 7.04 -16.91
CA THR A 144 14.55 5.60 -17.09
C THR A 144 13.25 4.80 -17.10
N TYR A 145 12.35 5.07 -16.14
CA TYR A 145 11.04 4.40 -16.09
C TYR A 145 10.22 4.71 -17.34
N MET A 146 10.23 5.98 -17.78
CA MET A 146 9.54 6.42 -18.99
C MET A 146 10.08 5.75 -20.28
N SER A 147 11.36 5.36 -20.29
CA SER A 147 11.97 4.71 -21.46
C SER A 147 11.65 3.22 -21.57
N ILE A 148 11.35 2.55 -20.46
CA ILE A 148 11.05 1.12 -20.41
C ILE A 148 9.55 0.81 -20.32
N ASN A 149 8.73 1.77 -19.90
CA ASN A 149 7.29 1.62 -19.76
C ASN A 149 6.54 2.60 -20.67
N ASN A 150 6.10 2.11 -21.80
CA ASN A 150 5.40 2.92 -22.81
C ASN A 150 4.05 3.48 -22.30
N ASN A 151 3.42 2.80 -21.34
CA ASN A 151 2.12 3.20 -20.79
C ASN A 151 2.24 4.37 -19.79
N ALA A 152 3.45 4.59 -19.24
CA ALA A 152 3.70 5.71 -18.32
C ALA A 152 3.55 7.10 -18.97
N SER A 153 3.50 7.18 -20.29
CA SER A 153 3.40 8.46 -21.00
C SER A 153 2.12 9.23 -20.70
N ASN A 154 0.99 8.56 -20.58
CA ASN A 154 -0.30 9.24 -20.30
C ASN A 154 -0.31 9.74 -18.84
N MET A 155 0.16 8.92 -17.91
CA MET A 155 0.31 9.30 -16.51
C MET A 155 1.25 10.49 -16.33
N PHE A 156 2.38 10.48 -17.03
CA PHE A 156 3.34 11.58 -16.99
C PHE A 156 2.78 12.89 -17.58
N ARG A 157 1.96 12.81 -18.64
CA ARG A 157 1.26 13.98 -19.19
C ARG A 157 0.23 14.53 -18.21
N ALA A 158 -0.49 13.67 -17.48
CA ALA A 158 -1.40 14.10 -16.44
C ALA A 158 -0.65 14.82 -15.30
N ASP A 159 0.49 14.27 -14.84
CA ASP A 159 1.35 14.93 -13.86
C ASP A 159 1.86 16.30 -14.34
N LEU A 160 2.25 16.42 -15.60
CA LEU A 160 2.64 17.70 -16.20
C LEU A 160 1.47 18.69 -16.27
N GLY A 161 0.25 18.21 -16.51
CA GLY A 161 -0.95 19.03 -16.44
C GLY A 161 -1.15 19.65 -15.06
N THR A 162 -0.99 18.84 -14.01
CA THR A 162 -1.06 19.28 -12.60
C THR A 162 0.09 20.25 -12.27
N LEU A 163 1.30 19.93 -12.70
CA LEU A 163 2.46 20.82 -12.55
C LEU A 163 2.21 22.19 -13.20
N ASN A 164 1.64 22.22 -14.40
CA ASN A 164 1.33 23.48 -15.09
C ASN A 164 0.26 24.30 -14.36
N LYS A 165 -0.79 23.66 -13.82
CA LYS A 165 -1.77 24.36 -12.97
C LYS A 165 -1.06 25.07 -11.80
N PHE A 166 -0.11 24.40 -11.16
CA PHE A 166 0.66 24.98 -10.07
C PHE A 166 1.57 26.12 -10.53
N LEU A 167 2.26 25.95 -11.66
CA LEU A 167 3.13 26.99 -12.21
C LEU A 167 2.38 28.25 -12.63
N ASP A 168 1.09 28.13 -12.97
CA ASP A 168 0.25 29.26 -13.36
C ASP A 168 -0.37 29.98 -12.15
N LYS A 169 -0.85 29.23 -11.15
CA LYS A 169 -1.66 29.76 -10.05
C LYS A 169 -1.02 29.59 -8.65
N GLY A 170 0.15 28.94 -8.56
CA GLY A 170 0.76 28.58 -7.28
C GLY A 170 -0.08 27.60 -6.48
N GLN A 171 0.01 27.69 -5.16
CA GLN A 171 -0.80 26.85 -4.24
C GLN A 171 -2.31 27.03 -4.44
N GLN A 172 -2.75 28.21 -4.87
CA GLN A 172 -4.17 28.48 -5.14
C GLN A 172 -4.78 27.55 -6.22
N ALA A 173 -3.95 26.96 -7.07
CA ALA A 173 -4.41 25.96 -8.06
C ALA A 173 -5.03 24.71 -7.42
N PHE A 174 -4.73 24.47 -6.15
CA PHE A 174 -5.16 23.27 -5.40
C PHE A 174 -5.93 23.60 -4.13
N GLU A 175 -6.18 24.89 -3.87
CA GLU A 175 -7.19 25.26 -2.89
C GLU A 175 -8.54 24.78 -3.45
N PRO A 176 -9.28 23.95 -2.70
CA PRO A 176 -10.52 23.40 -3.19
C PRO A 176 -11.54 24.50 -3.43
N GLU A 177 -12.09 24.56 -4.63
CA GLU A 177 -13.30 25.35 -4.90
C GLU A 177 -14.49 24.55 -4.32
N ILE A 178 -14.62 24.60 -2.98
CA ILE A 178 -15.69 23.89 -2.27
C ILE A 178 -17.04 24.46 -2.73
N GLY A 179 -17.93 23.54 -3.14
CA GLY A 179 -19.25 23.86 -3.60
C GLY A 179 -20.21 24.28 -2.47
N ASN A 180 -21.43 24.47 -2.84
CA ASN A 180 -22.52 24.67 -1.89
C ASN A 180 -23.08 23.31 -1.46
N TYR A 181 -22.61 22.80 -0.32
CA TYR A 181 -22.97 21.49 0.19
C TYR A 181 -24.04 21.59 1.27
N GLU A 182 -25.09 20.77 1.11
CA GLU A 182 -26.24 20.77 2.01
C GLU A 182 -26.19 19.58 2.97
N TYR A 183 -26.18 19.85 4.27
CA TYR A 183 -26.48 18.87 5.30
C TYR A 183 -27.98 18.75 5.47
N VAL A 184 -28.55 17.62 5.04
CA VAL A 184 -29.99 17.38 5.02
C VAL A 184 -30.43 16.78 6.35
N ASN A 185 -31.16 17.55 7.15
CA ASN A 185 -31.55 17.19 8.52
C ASN A 185 -33.08 17.09 8.74
N THR A 186 -33.88 17.15 7.68
CA THR A 186 -35.33 16.99 7.77
C THR A 186 -35.85 15.98 6.71
N LEU A 187 -36.84 15.18 7.10
CA LEU A 187 -37.43 14.19 6.19
C LEU A 187 -38.19 14.87 5.03
N GLY A 188 -38.73 16.07 5.24
CA GLY A 188 -39.35 16.87 4.19
C GLY A 188 -38.34 17.13 3.05
N ARG A 189 -37.17 17.62 3.41
CA ARG A 189 -36.11 17.93 2.43
C ARG A 189 -35.58 16.68 1.74
N VAL A 190 -35.45 15.57 2.45
CA VAL A 190 -35.11 14.26 1.84
C VAL A 190 -36.09 13.91 0.73
N LYS A 191 -37.39 14.00 1.02
CA LYS A 191 -38.47 13.71 0.05
C LYS A 191 -38.41 14.62 -1.17
N GLU A 192 -38.17 15.91 -0.98
CA GLU A 192 -38.00 16.87 -2.07
C GLU A 192 -36.85 16.47 -3.01
N ILE A 193 -35.69 16.16 -2.44
CA ILE A 193 -34.50 15.74 -3.21
C ILE A 193 -34.78 14.49 -4.02
N TYR A 194 -35.26 13.42 -3.39
CA TYR A 194 -35.52 12.18 -4.12
C TYR A 194 -36.62 12.34 -5.18
N ASN A 195 -37.68 13.08 -4.88
CA ASN A 195 -38.75 13.37 -5.87
C ASN A 195 -38.20 14.16 -7.06
N TYR A 196 -37.29 15.13 -6.81
CA TYR A 196 -36.61 15.86 -7.88
C TYR A 196 -35.78 14.91 -8.75
N LEU A 197 -34.94 14.05 -8.15
CA LEU A 197 -34.09 13.10 -8.88
C LEU A 197 -34.92 12.08 -9.70
N LEU A 198 -35.96 11.53 -9.10
CA LEU A 198 -36.83 10.55 -9.74
C LEU A 198 -37.70 11.16 -10.89
N THR A 199 -38.00 12.47 -10.80
CA THR A 199 -38.76 13.18 -11.82
C THR A 199 -37.90 13.68 -12.96
N ASN A 200 -36.78 14.31 -12.65
CA ASN A 200 -35.94 15.00 -13.66
C ASN A 200 -34.85 14.10 -14.24
N LYS A 201 -34.54 12.98 -13.58
CA LYS A 201 -33.61 11.93 -14.05
C LYS A 201 -32.22 12.46 -14.47
N PRO A 202 -31.58 13.31 -13.66
CA PRO A 202 -30.22 13.76 -13.95
C PRO A 202 -29.21 12.60 -13.82
N VAL A 203 -27.98 12.82 -14.24
CA VAL A 203 -26.85 11.99 -13.81
C VAL A 203 -26.63 12.26 -12.33
N VAL A 204 -26.56 11.23 -11.50
CA VAL A 204 -26.38 11.34 -10.04
C VAL A 204 -25.11 10.64 -9.62
N ALA A 205 -24.11 11.38 -9.20
CA ALA A 205 -23.00 10.82 -8.43
C ALA A 205 -23.46 10.52 -7.01
N TRP A 206 -23.08 9.37 -6.48
CA TRP A 206 -23.49 8.92 -5.15
C TRP A 206 -22.38 8.14 -4.45
N ASP A 207 -22.35 8.20 -3.13
CA ASP A 207 -21.40 7.53 -2.27
C ASP A 207 -21.99 7.23 -0.90
N LEU A 208 -21.41 6.28 -0.16
CA LEU A 208 -21.79 5.89 1.18
C LEU A 208 -20.62 6.02 2.14
N GLU A 209 -20.84 6.68 3.28
CA GLU A 209 -19.94 6.54 4.41
C GLU A 209 -20.42 5.44 5.34
N THR A 210 -19.51 4.59 5.80
CA THR A 210 -19.82 3.40 6.57
C THR A 210 -18.97 3.30 7.84
N ASN A 211 -19.44 2.55 8.82
CA ASN A 211 -18.69 2.36 10.07
C ASN A 211 -17.58 1.29 9.96
N THR A 212 -17.54 0.53 8.87
CA THR A 212 -16.54 -0.52 8.60
C THR A 212 -16.40 -0.74 7.11
N LEU A 213 -15.27 -1.32 6.67
CA LEU A 213 -15.08 -1.74 5.27
C LEU A 213 -15.63 -3.15 4.98
N GLU A 214 -16.14 -3.86 5.98
CA GLU A 214 -16.66 -5.23 5.85
C GLU A 214 -18.19 -5.24 6.00
N PRO A 215 -18.98 -5.22 4.90
CA PRO A 215 -20.45 -5.07 4.95
C PRO A 215 -21.17 -6.23 5.64
N ASN A 216 -20.54 -7.41 5.73
CA ASN A 216 -21.15 -8.61 6.30
C ASN A 216 -20.80 -8.81 7.80
N LEU A 217 -20.10 -7.90 8.44
CA LEU A 217 -19.89 -7.92 9.88
C LEU A 217 -21.18 -7.57 10.61
N LYS A 218 -21.39 -8.22 11.75
CA LYS A 218 -22.50 -7.86 12.66
C LYS A 218 -22.33 -6.41 13.13
N GLY A 219 -23.34 -5.60 12.90
CA GLY A 219 -23.32 -4.19 13.29
C GLY A 219 -22.79 -3.24 12.21
N SER A 220 -22.51 -3.74 11.00
CA SER A 220 -22.21 -2.88 9.85
C SER A 220 -23.40 -1.97 9.54
N LYS A 221 -23.10 -0.67 9.30
CA LYS A 221 -24.10 0.37 9.08
C LYS A 221 -23.68 1.31 7.98
N VAL A 222 -24.65 1.76 7.20
CA VAL A 222 -24.53 2.97 6.37
C VAL A 222 -24.71 4.18 7.29
N LEU A 223 -23.70 4.99 7.45
CA LEU A 223 -23.74 6.17 8.31
C LEU A 223 -24.41 7.34 7.62
N VAL A 224 -23.97 7.62 6.38
CA VAL A 224 -24.53 8.69 5.54
C VAL A 224 -24.67 8.24 4.08
N ILE A 225 -25.56 8.88 3.36
CA ILE A 225 -25.66 8.86 1.90
C ILE A 225 -25.29 10.24 1.41
N SER A 226 -24.40 10.33 0.42
CA SER A 226 -24.13 11.59 -0.27
C SER A 226 -24.48 11.49 -1.76
N MET A 227 -24.89 12.60 -2.34
CA MET A 227 -25.28 12.68 -3.76
C MET A 227 -24.97 14.05 -4.35
N SER A 228 -24.53 14.06 -5.61
CA SER A 228 -24.34 15.27 -6.42
C SER A 228 -24.89 15.04 -7.84
N TRP A 229 -25.59 16.01 -8.38
CA TRP A 229 -26.12 15.98 -9.75
C TRP A 229 -25.84 17.26 -10.54
N GLU A 230 -25.16 18.19 -9.91
CA GLU A 230 -24.67 19.43 -10.50
C GLU A 230 -23.30 19.74 -9.89
N ILE A 231 -22.35 20.17 -10.74
CA ILE A 231 -20.99 20.52 -10.27
C ILE A 231 -21.06 21.64 -9.25
N GLY A 232 -20.31 21.53 -8.16
CA GLY A 232 -20.29 22.50 -7.07
C GLY A 232 -21.52 22.41 -6.15
N GLN A 233 -22.32 21.34 -6.27
CA GLN A 233 -23.43 21.07 -5.37
C GLN A 233 -23.39 19.62 -4.88
N GLY A 234 -23.69 19.44 -3.62
CA GLY A 234 -23.74 18.12 -3.00
C GLY A 234 -24.71 18.11 -1.82
N VAL A 235 -25.29 16.96 -1.56
CA VAL A 235 -26.15 16.75 -0.40
C VAL A 235 -25.67 15.57 0.41
N THR A 236 -25.67 15.68 1.71
CA THR A 236 -25.38 14.58 2.65
C THR A 236 -26.57 14.33 3.55
N ILE A 237 -27.06 13.10 3.56
CA ILE A 237 -28.18 12.62 4.37
C ILE A 237 -27.63 11.69 5.45
N PRO A 238 -27.58 12.09 6.73
CA PRO A 238 -27.12 11.22 7.82
C PRO A 238 -28.18 10.17 8.13
N VAL A 239 -27.87 8.90 7.91
CA VAL A 239 -28.83 7.81 8.15
C VAL A 239 -28.65 7.22 9.55
N SER A 240 -27.53 6.53 9.78
CA SER A 240 -27.29 5.82 11.05
C SER A 240 -26.12 6.38 11.85
N HIS A 241 -25.58 7.54 11.48
CA HIS A 241 -24.55 8.21 12.27
C HIS A 241 -25.09 8.57 13.67
N LYS A 242 -24.22 8.56 14.69
CA LYS A 242 -24.60 8.85 16.08
C LYS A 242 -25.27 10.23 16.28
N GLU A 243 -24.96 11.16 15.40
CA GLU A 243 -25.53 12.53 15.38
C GLU A 243 -26.68 12.68 14.38
N SER A 244 -27.18 11.58 13.80
CA SER A 244 -28.32 11.63 12.87
C SER A 244 -29.59 12.13 13.59
N PRO A 245 -30.34 13.08 12.99
CA PRO A 245 -31.60 13.56 13.55
C PRO A 245 -32.78 12.62 13.22
N PHE A 246 -32.58 11.63 12.37
CA PHE A 246 -33.66 10.80 11.85
C PHE A 246 -34.02 9.63 12.78
N SER A 247 -35.34 9.50 13.06
CA SER A 247 -35.90 8.32 13.72
C SER A 247 -35.71 7.06 12.89
N LYS A 248 -35.97 5.88 13.48
CA LYS A 248 -35.91 4.62 12.72
C LYS A 248 -36.91 4.59 11.56
N GLU A 249 -38.11 5.13 11.75
CA GLU A 249 -39.14 5.23 10.73
C GLU A 249 -38.71 6.19 9.60
N ASP A 250 -38.04 7.29 9.95
CA ASP A 250 -37.46 8.19 8.95
C ASP A 250 -36.34 7.50 8.16
N GLN A 251 -35.46 6.74 8.81
CA GLN A 251 -34.42 5.95 8.16
C GLN A 251 -35.00 4.92 7.19
N GLU A 252 -36.08 4.20 7.56
CA GLU A 252 -36.77 3.28 6.67
C GLU A 252 -37.37 4.01 5.45
N THR A 253 -37.88 5.21 5.64
CA THR A 253 -38.39 6.05 4.54
C THR A 253 -37.25 6.48 3.62
N ILE A 254 -36.12 6.92 4.15
CA ILE A 254 -34.91 7.27 3.39
C ILE A 254 -34.45 6.06 2.58
N MET A 255 -34.32 4.89 3.21
CA MET A 255 -33.96 3.64 2.55
C MET A 255 -34.91 3.30 1.38
N SER A 256 -36.22 3.49 1.57
CA SER A 256 -37.21 3.25 0.53
C SER A 256 -37.04 4.14 -0.70
N TYR A 257 -36.77 5.43 -0.50
CA TYR A 257 -36.48 6.37 -1.58
C TYR A 257 -35.16 6.03 -2.30
N HIS A 258 -34.11 5.73 -1.53
CA HIS A 258 -32.81 5.37 -2.09
C HIS A 258 -32.90 4.07 -2.91
N LYS A 259 -33.69 3.11 -2.44
CA LYS A 259 -33.98 1.87 -3.18
C LYS A 259 -34.65 2.12 -4.52
N GLN A 260 -35.59 3.06 -4.59
CA GLN A 260 -36.24 3.47 -5.84
C GLN A 260 -35.23 4.11 -6.80
N LEU A 261 -34.36 5.01 -6.29
CA LEU A 261 -33.30 5.62 -7.09
C LEU A 261 -32.34 4.58 -7.67
N MET A 262 -31.87 3.62 -6.85
CA MET A 262 -30.94 2.58 -7.31
C MET A 262 -31.56 1.65 -8.37
N ALA A 263 -32.85 1.39 -8.28
CA ALA A 263 -33.58 0.53 -9.22
C ALA A 263 -34.00 1.22 -10.52
N ASP A 264 -34.02 2.55 -10.56
CA ASP A 264 -34.45 3.29 -11.75
C ASP A 264 -33.48 3.08 -12.92
N LYS A 265 -34.01 2.68 -14.08
CA LYS A 265 -33.22 2.36 -15.27
C LYS A 265 -32.85 3.58 -16.10
N GLU A 266 -33.57 4.67 -15.95
CA GLU A 266 -33.38 5.88 -16.74
C GLU A 266 -32.36 6.85 -16.10
N ILE A 267 -32.19 6.76 -14.77
CA ILE A 267 -31.20 7.56 -14.06
C ILE A 267 -29.83 6.90 -14.17
N ILE A 268 -28.84 7.64 -14.60
CA ILE A 268 -27.43 7.20 -14.54
C ILE A 268 -26.93 7.47 -13.12
N LYS A 269 -26.58 6.41 -12.40
CA LYS A 269 -25.92 6.50 -11.09
C LYS A 269 -24.42 6.32 -11.29
N VAL A 270 -23.64 7.27 -10.84
CA VAL A 270 -22.18 7.25 -10.95
C VAL A 270 -21.57 7.12 -9.57
N ALA A 271 -20.63 6.20 -9.42
CA ALA A 271 -19.88 6.03 -8.19
C ALA A 271 -18.37 5.95 -8.47
N HIS A 272 -17.58 5.99 -7.44
CA HIS A 272 -16.16 5.67 -7.48
C HIS A 272 -15.90 4.40 -6.67
N ASN A 273 -15.65 3.26 -7.33
CA ASN A 273 -15.64 1.92 -6.74
C ASN A 273 -17.04 1.47 -6.20
N GLY A 274 -18.09 1.84 -6.90
CA GLY A 274 -19.48 1.62 -6.48
C GLY A 274 -19.87 0.16 -6.23
N ARG A 275 -19.02 -0.80 -6.62
CA ARG A 275 -19.17 -2.21 -6.24
C ARG A 275 -19.18 -2.40 -4.72
N PHE A 276 -18.37 -1.61 -3.98
CA PHE A 276 -18.33 -1.62 -2.52
C PHE A 276 -19.67 -1.17 -1.94
N ASP A 277 -20.19 -0.04 -2.42
CA ASP A 277 -21.43 0.57 -1.94
C ASP A 277 -22.64 -0.30 -2.26
N ILE A 278 -22.70 -0.87 -3.47
CA ILE A 278 -23.72 -1.83 -3.86
C ILE A 278 -23.71 -3.05 -2.91
N HIS A 279 -22.54 -3.61 -2.63
CA HIS A 279 -22.41 -4.73 -1.70
C HIS A 279 -22.87 -4.34 -0.29
N PHE A 280 -22.54 -3.12 0.14
CA PHE A 280 -22.97 -2.60 1.44
C PHE A 280 -24.51 -2.47 1.53
N LEU A 281 -25.14 -1.90 0.51
CA LEU A 281 -26.62 -1.81 0.43
C LEU A 281 -27.30 -3.18 0.36
N MET A 282 -26.72 -4.15 -0.34
CA MET A 282 -27.21 -5.54 -0.37
C MET A 282 -27.18 -6.16 1.03
N SER A 283 -26.06 -6.02 1.74
CA SER A 283 -25.81 -6.70 3.01
C SER A 283 -26.55 -6.07 4.18
N THR A 284 -26.62 -4.74 4.23
CA THR A 284 -27.22 -4.01 5.36
C THR A 284 -28.71 -3.68 5.17
N TRP A 285 -29.12 -3.36 3.92
CA TRP A 285 -30.48 -2.91 3.63
C TRP A 285 -31.27 -3.89 2.76
N GLY A 286 -30.66 -5.00 2.33
CA GLY A 286 -31.33 -6.03 1.53
C GLY A 286 -31.76 -5.56 0.14
N PHE A 287 -31.07 -4.59 -0.47
CA PHE A 287 -31.36 -4.15 -1.82
C PHE A 287 -31.05 -5.25 -2.82
N LYS A 288 -31.89 -5.40 -3.84
CA LYS A 288 -31.77 -6.46 -4.86
C LYS A 288 -31.69 -5.94 -6.28
N ALA A 289 -32.10 -4.69 -6.51
CA ALA A 289 -32.18 -4.10 -7.85
C ALA A 289 -31.25 -2.89 -7.93
N PHE A 290 -30.31 -2.97 -8.85
CA PHE A 290 -29.40 -1.89 -9.21
C PHE A 290 -29.38 -1.79 -10.73
N SER A 291 -29.59 -0.62 -11.26
CA SER A 291 -29.68 -0.38 -12.71
C SER A 291 -28.82 0.81 -13.09
N ASN A 292 -28.17 0.75 -14.25
CA ASN A 292 -27.43 1.87 -14.85
C ASN A 292 -26.44 2.53 -13.89
N THR A 293 -25.67 1.70 -13.17
CA THR A 293 -24.63 2.16 -12.25
C THR A 293 -23.28 2.15 -12.97
N GLN A 294 -22.72 3.32 -13.20
CA GLN A 294 -21.41 3.52 -13.85
C GLN A 294 -20.34 3.86 -12.81
N ASP A 295 -19.08 3.66 -13.17
CA ASP A 295 -17.96 3.79 -12.23
C ASP A 295 -16.80 4.58 -12.85
N THR A 296 -16.34 5.60 -12.16
CA THR A 296 -15.25 6.47 -12.63
C THR A 296 -13.90 5.75 -12.70
N ILE A 297 -13.68 4.70 -11.87
CA ILE A 297 -12.48 3.85 -11.98
C ILE A 297 -12.46 3.13 -13.34
N VAL A 298 -13.60 2.64 -13.78
CA VAL A 298 -13.72 1.99 -15.10
C VAL A 298 -13.44 3.00 -16.22
N ALA A 299 -14.04 4.19 -16.15
CA ALA A 299 -13.80 5.24 -17.14
C ALA A 299 -12.31 5.60 -17.24
N TYR A 300 -11.63 5.77 -16.10
CA TYR A 300 -10.19 6.05 -16.02
C TYR A 300 -9.36 4.91 -16.60
N TRP A 301 -9.67 3.66 -16.22
CA TRP A 301 -8.99 2.48 -16.73
C TRP A 301 -9.13 2.32 -18.25
N LEU A 302 -10.30 2.59 -18.80
CA LEU A 302 -10.54 2.51 -20.24
C LEU A 302 -9.77 3.56 -21.04
N THR A 303 -9.67 4.79 -20.52
CA THR A 303 -9.23 5.95 -21.31
C THR A 303 -7.81 6.40 -20.99
N VAL A 304 -7.31 6.18 -19.78
CA VAL A 304 -6.06 6.79 -19.30
C VAL A 304 -4.99 5.75 -18.96
N SER A 305 -5.25 4.84 -18.05
CA SER A 305 -4.23 3.93 -17.55
C SER A 305 -4.77 2.55 -17.21
N GLN A 306 -4.11 1.52 -17.74
CA GLN A 306 -4.35 0.12 -17.43
C GLN A 306 -3.23 -0.47 -16.53
N GLU A 307 -2.37 0.38 -16.01
CA GLU A 307 -1.26 -0.04 -15.15
C GLU A 307 -1.75 -0.41 -13.75
N VAL A 308 -1.31 -1.56 -13.26
CA VAL A 308 -1.67 -2.07 -11.92
C VAL A 308 -1.08 -1.21 -10.81
N ASP A 309 0.04 -0.54 -11.10
CA ASP A 309 0.76 0.33 -10.16
C ASP A 309 0.29 1.78 -10.19
N ASP A 310 -0.71 2.12 -11.00
CA ASP A 310 -1.30 3.47 -11.01
C ASP A 310 -2.27 3.64 -9.83
N SER A 311 -2.45 4.89 -9.42
CA SER A 311 -3.43 5.23 -8.38
C SER A 311 -4.80 5.46 -9.00
N PHE A 312 -5.78 4.73 -8.49
CA PHE A 312 -7.19 4.91 -8.83
C PHE A 312 -7.96 5.60 -7.68
N ARG A 313 -7.27 6.21 -6.71
CA ARG A 313 -7.92 6.87 -5.58
C ARG A 313 -8.64 8.13 -6.05
N LEU A 314 -9.82 8.36 -5.49
CA LEU A 314 -10.62 9.55 -5.80
C LEU A 314 -9.87 10.85 -5.54
N SER A 315 -9.18 10.94 -4.40
CA SER A 315 -8.35 12.08 -4.03
C SER A 315 -7.18 12.34 -4.98
N ASP A 316 -6.57 11.29 -5.55
CA ASP A 316 -5.50 11.48 -6.55
C ASP A 316 -6.08 11.96 -7.89
N LEU A 317 -7.23 11.41 -8.31
CA LEU A 317 -7.90 11.81 -9.54
C LEU A 317 -8.49 13.22 -9.46
N SER A 318 -8.81 13.72 -8.26
CA SER A 318 -9.32 15.08 -8.06
C SER A 318 -8.35 16.15 -8.56
N PHE A 319 -7.04 15.96 -8.37
CA PHE A 319 -6.01 16.90 -8.86
C PHE A 319 -5.95 16.98 -10.39
N TYR A 320 -6.26 15.88 -11.09
CA TYR A 320 -6.20 15.85 -12.56
C TYR A 320 -7.45 16.42 -13.22
N TYR A 321 -8.62 16.08 -12.70
CA TYR A 321 -9.88 16.23 -13.40
C TYR A 321 -10.84 17.25 -12.81
N THR A 322 -10.53 17.80 -11.63
CA THR A 322 -11.42 18.69 -10.90
C THR A 322 -10.74 20.00 -10.51
N ASN A 323 -11.52 20.91 -9.94
CA ASN A 323 -11.04 22.11 -9.25
C ASN A 323 -11.04 21.94 -7.71
N MET A 324 -11.26 20.70 -7.25
CA MET A 324 -11.38 20.39 -5.82
C MET A 324 -10.04 20.09 -5.14
N GLY A 325 -8.97 19.80 -5.91
CA GLY A 325 -7.61 19.62 -5.38
C GLY A 325 -7.53 18.69 -4.17
N ASP A 326 -7.10 19.22 -3.05
CA ASP A 326 -6.87 18.49 -1.77
C ASP A 326 -8.06 18.62 -0.82
N TYR A 327 -9.28 18.41 -1.34
CA TYR A 327 -10.54 18.62 -0.60
C TYR A 327 -10.70 17.71 0.62
N ASP A 328 -10.08 16.53 0.62
CA ASP A 328 -10.14 15.55 1.71
C ASP A 328 -9.12 15.81 2.84
N ARG A 329 -8.24 16.79 2.67
CA ARG A 329 -7.18 17.12 3.62
C ARG A 329 -7.69 17.43 5.06
N PRO A 330 -8.76 18.18 5.27
CA PRO A 330 -9.25 18.45 6.63
C PRO A 330 -9.64 17.16 7.37
N LEU A 331 -10.26 16.22 6.68
CA LEU A 331 -10.61 14.91 7.24
C LEU A 331 -9.36 14.06 7.56
N GLU A 332 -8.39 14.02 6.65
CA GLU A 332 -7.14 13.27 6.86
C GLU A 332 -6.33 13.84 8.04
N GLU A 333 -6.25 15.16 8.18
CA GLU A 333 -5.63 15.81 9.33
C GLU A 333 -6.36 15.47 10.64
N PHE A 334 -7.69 15.47 10.64
CA PHE A 334 -8.50 15.04 11.78
C PHE A 334 -8.20 13.59 12.16
N LYS A 335 -8.19 12.66 11.21
CA LYS A 335 -7.90 11.24 11.44
C LYS A 335 -6.51 11.04 12.05
N VAL A 336 -5.49 11.69 11.49
CA VAL A 336 -4.11 11.64 12.02
C VAL A 336 -4.04 12.11 13.46
N LYS A 337 -4.67 13.24 13.76
CA LYS A 337 -4.73 13.80 15.10
C LYS A 337 -5.46 12.89 16.07
N TYR A 338 -6.65 12.43 15.69
CA TYR A 338 -7.46 11.53 16.51
C TYR A 338 -6.73 10.25 16.88
N VAL A 339 -6.11 9.60 15.87
CA VAL A 339 -5.33 8.37 16.06
C VAL A 339 -4.13 8.61 16.98
N LYS A 340 -3.45 9.74 16.83
CA LYS A 340 -2.34 10.12 17.71
C LYS A 340 -2.82 10.28 19.14
N ASP A 341 -3.85 11.09 19.37
CA ASP A 341 -4.38 11.39 20.70
C ASP A 341 -4.87 10.11 21.39
N TYR A 342 -5.58 9.22 20.67
CA TYR A 342 -5.98 7.91 21.17
C TYR A 342 -4.78 7.03 21.57
N ASN A 343 -3.76 6.94 20.70
CA ASN A 343 -2.58 6.11 20.96
C ASN A 343 -1.73 6.65 22.11
N ASP A 344 -1.68 7.95 22.32
CA ASP A 344 -1.00 8.58 23.43
C ASP A 344 -1.75 8.33 24.76
N ALA A 345 -3.09 8.44 24.76
CA ALA A 345 -3.92 8.08 25.90
C ALA A 345 -3.79 6.60 26.29
N GLU A 346 -3.80 5.70 25.31
CA GLU A 346 -3.57 4.25 25.53
C GLU A 346 -2.17 3.96 26.11
N ALA A 347 -1.16 4.69 25.68
CA ALA A 347 0.18 4.54 26.24
C ALA A 347 0.23 4.94 27.72
N GLU A 348 -0.42 6.06 28.09
CA GLU A 348 -0.51 6.49 29.48
C GLU A 348 -1.35 5.54 30.33
N ARG A 349 -2.49 5.01 29.81
CA ARG A 349 -3.28 3.97 30.48
C ARG A 349 -2.43 2.73 30.82
N VAL A 350 -1.74 2.17 29.82
CA VAL A 350 -0.88 1.00 30.00
C VAL A 350 0.26 1.27 30.98
N LYS A 351 0.85 2.47 30.94
CA LYS A 351 1.92 2.87 31.87
C LYS A 351 1.40 2.91 33.31
N LYS A 352 0.21 3.49 33.52
CA LYS A 352 -0.44 3.57 34.83
C LYS A 352 -0.78 2.17 35.36
N GLU A 353 -1.42 1.33 34.56
CA GLU A 353 -1.77 -0.04 34.94
C GLU A 353 -0.54 -0.90 35.27
N LYS A 354 0.56 -0.76 34.51
CA LYS A 354 1.82 -1.44 34.82
C LYS A 354 2.43 -0.96 36.13
N ALA A 355 2.33 0.33 36.44
CA ALA A 355 2.80 0.86 37.70
C ALA A 355 1.97 0.35 38.90
N GLU A 356 0.65 0.33 38.77
CA GLU A 356 -0.27 -0.22 39.77
C GLU A 356 -0.04 -1.71 39.98
N GLN A 357 0.07 -2.51 38.89
CA GLN A 357 0.40 -3.93 39.00
C GLN A 357 1.74 -4.17 39.70
N LYS A 358 2.76 -3.36 39.40
CA LYS A 358 4.07 -3.47 40.03
C LYS A 358 4.00 -3.25 41.53
N GLU A 359 3.23 -2.32 42.03
CA GLU A 359 3.06 -2.10 43.46
C GLU A 359 2.27 -3.24 44.11
N ILE A 360 1.22 -3.76 43.49
CA ILE A 360 0.48 -4.94 43.92
C ILE A 360 1.42 -6.14 44.02
N LEU A 361 2.19 -6.43 43.00
CA LEU A 361 3.15 -7.54 42.96
C LEU A 361 4.22 -7.42 44.04
N LYS A 362 4.76 -6.22 44.27
CA LYS A 362 5.71 -5.96 45.34
C LYS A 362 5.15 -6.24 46.72
N ALA A 363 3.94 -5.73 46.99
CA ALA A 363 3.25 -5.93 48.29
C ALA A 363 2.99 -7.41 48.53
N TYR A 364 2.38 -8.11 47.56
CA TYR A 364 2.06 -9.52 47.66
C TYR A 364 3.31 -10.42 47.80
N ALA A 365 4.34 -10.16 46.99
CA ALA A 365 5.59 -10.91 47.03
C ALA A 365 6.30 -10.78 48.39
N LYS A 366 6.28 -9.57 48.98
CA LYS A 366 6.86 -9.31 50.30
C LYS A 366 6.07 -10.04 51.43
N GLU A 367 4.74 -9.99 51.39
CA GLU A 367 3.86 -10.59 52.38
C GLU A 367 3.95 -12.12 52.34
N ASN A 368 3.94 -12.72 51.17
CA ASN A 368 3.88 -14.18 50.97
C ASN A 368 5.26 -14.81 50.75
N LYS A 369 6.37 -14.05 50.81
CA LYS A 369 7.75 -14.49 50.61
C LYS A 369 7.98 -15.25 49.29
N VAL A 370 7.36 -14.79 48.25
CA VAL A 370 7.51 -15.30 46.87
C VAL A 370 8.15 -14.27 45.96
N THR A 371 8.57 -14.67 44.76
CA THR A 371 9.07 -13.72 43.74
C THR A 371 7.91 -12.95 43.10
N GLN A 372 8.17 -11.80 42.50
CA GLN A 372 7.14 -11.05 41.76
C GLN A 372 6.57 -11.86 40.57
N ALA A 373 7.39 -12.73 39.97
CA ALA A 373 6.94 -13.61 38.89
C ALA A 373 5.95 -14.64 39.35
N GLU A 374 6.22 -15.29 40.50
CA GLU A 374 5.28 -16.22 41.14
C GLU A 374 4.01 -15.51 41.61
N ALA A 375 4.15 -14.34 42.24
CA ALA A 375 3.02 -13.49 42.62
C ALA A 375 2.12 -13.15 41.43
N LYS A 376 2.69 -12.83 40.25
CA LYS A 376 1.95 -12.55 39.04
C LYS A 376 1.11 -13.77 38.60
N THR A 377 1.70 -14.96 38.63
CA THR A 377 1.02 -16.21 38.28
C THR A 377 -0.10 -16.55 39.25
N ILE A 378 0.17 -16.42 40.56
CA ILE A 378 -0.82 -16.70 41.61
C ILE A 378 -2.02 -15.76 41.56
N LEU A 379 -1.75 -14.46 41.28
CA LEU A 379 -2.80 -13.43 41.18
C LEU A 379 -3.51 -13.45 39.82
N GLY A 380 -3.08 -14.24 38.84
CA GLY A 380 -3.67 -14.31 37.53
C GLY A 380 -3.58 -12.96 36.74
N LEU A 381 -2.59 -12.13 37.06
CA LEU A 381 -2.46 -10.81 36.46
C LEU A 381 -1.90 -10.90 35.06
N GLU A 382 -2.68 -10.47 34.05
CA GLU A 382 -2.21 -10.33 32.68
C GLU A 382 -1.35 -9.06 32.52
N THR A 383 -0.39 -9.12 31.59
CA THR A 383 0.41 -7.93 31.25
C THR A 383 -0.47 -6.95 30.47
N PRO A 384 -0.62 -5.68 30.93
CA PRO A 384 -1.41 -4.71 30.20
C PRO A 384 -0.87 -4.52 28.78
N VAL A 385 -1.76 -4.65 27.79
CA VAL A 385 -1.47 -4.53 26.37
C VAL A 385 -2.03 -3.19 25.87
N LYS A 386 -1.27 -2.54 25.00
CA LYS A 386 -1.69 -1.31 24.32
C LYS A 386 -2.60 -1.65 23.14
N ASN A 387 -3.81 -1.14 23.13
CA ASN A 387 -4.68 -1.15 21.96
C ASN A 387 -4.18 -0.07 20.99
N LYS A 388 -3.68 -0.49 19.82
CA LYS A 388 -3.16 0.46 18.83
C LYS A 388 -4.22 0.72 17.77
N LEU A 389 -4.59 1.98 17.64
CA LEU A 389 -5.40 2.48 16.53
C LEU A 389 -4.48 2.88 15.37
N THR A 390 -4.92 2.64 14.15
CA THR A 390 -4.23 3.09 12.93
C THR A 390 -5.22 3.84 12.04
N ASN A 391 -4.71 4.70 11.18
CA ASN A 391 -5.49 5.44 10.18
C ASN A 391 -5.35 4.84 8.78
N GLU A 392 -4.80 3.63 8.65
CA GLU A 392 -4.64 2.96 7.37
C GLU A 392 -5.99 2.49 6.82
N ILE A 393 -6.22 2.73 5.55
CA ILE A 393 -7.52 2.52 4.88
C ILE A 393 -7.85 1.03 4.73
N ASP A 394 -6.87 0.18 4.48
CA ASP A 394 -7.02 -1.24 4.12
C ASP A 394 -7.08 -2.21 5.31
N GLY A 395 -6.97 -1.73 6.50
CA GLY A 395 -7.00 -2.51 7.73
C GLY A 395 -7.31 -1.66 8.95
N SER A 396 -7.79 -0.44 8.71
CA SER A 396 -8.02 0.48 9.78
C SER A 396 -9.23 0.04 10.60
N ASN A 397 -9.04 0.06 11.89
CA ASN A 397 -10.09 0.02 12.88
C ASN A 397 -10.63 1.43 13.18
N PHE A 398 -10.32 2.43 12.32
CA PHE A 398 -10.89 3.78 12.44
C PHE A 398 -12.36 3.75 12.03
N ASN A 399 -13.24 4.24 12.90
CA ASN A 399 -14.67 4.26 12.65
C ASN A 399 -15.11 5.68 12.29
N TYR A 400 -15.76 5.84 11.15
CA TYR A 400 -16.27 7.13 10.69
C TYR A 400 -17.39 7.71 11.58
N GLU A 401 -18.01 6.92 12.46
CA GLU A 401 -18.88 7.44 13.53
C GLU A 401 -18.16 8.39 14.52
N TRP A 402 -16.82 8.37 14.55
CA TRP A 402 -16.04 9.27 15.41
C TRP A 402 -15.83 10.65 14.82
N ILE A 403 -16.03 10.80 13.51
CA ILE A 403 -15.93 12.08 12.81
C ILE A 403 -17.15 12.94 13.16
N PRO A 404 -16.97 14.24 13.53
CA PRO A 404 -18.09 15.15 13.68
C PRO A 404 -18.93 15.24 12.40
N MET A 405 -20.25 15.32 12.55
CA MET A 405 -21.16 15.20 11.41
C MET A 405 -21.02 16.36 10.42
N ASP A 406 -20.70 17.55 10.87
CA ASP A 406 -20.45 18.71 10.01
C ASP A 406 -19.25 18.48 9.07
N MET A 407 -18.13 17.97 9.61
CA MET A 407 -16.95 17.61 8.83
C MET A 407 -17.23 16.43 7.88
N LEU A 408 -17.94 15.39 8.36
CA LEU A 408 -18.29 14.24 7.55
C LEU A 408 -19.22 14.61 6.40
N ALA A 409 -20.16 15.53 6.63
CA ALA A 409 -21.10 15.99 5.62
C ALA A 409 -20.40 16.77 4.49
N GLU A 410 -19.46 17.64 4.84
CA GLU A 410 -18.67 18.39 3.86
C GLU A 410 -17.80 17.45 3.01
N TYR A 411 -17.11 16.52 3.66
CA TYR A 411 -16.28 15.50 3.00
C TYR A 411 -17.11 14.61 2.06
N ALA A 412 -18.20 14.02 2.54
CA ALA A 412 -19.03 13.10 1.75
C ALA A 412 -19.71 13.79 0.54
N SER A 413 -20.14 15.05 0.70
CA SER A 413 -20.63 15.84 -0.43
C SER A 413 -19.51 16.18 -1.42
N GLY A 414 -18.30 16.43 -0.92
CA GLY A 414 -17.10 16.64 -1.74
C GLY A 414 -16.77 15.43 -2.59
N ASP A 415 -16.81 14.21 -2.01
CA ASP A 415 -16.57 12.95 -2.73
C ASP A 415 -17.52 12.78 -3.93
N THR A 416 -18.80 13.08 -3.76
CA THR A 416 -19.77 12.96 -4.85
C THR A 416 -19.66 14.08 -5.89
N ASP A 417 -19.31 15.30 -5.50
CA ASP A 417 -19.01 16.38 -6.44
C ASP A 417 -17.76 16.07 -7.27
N VAL A 418 -16.67 15.64 -6.61
CA VAL A 418 -15.44 15.18 -7.29
C VAL A 418 -15.73 14.01 -8.24
N THR A 419 -16.52 13.03 -7.79
CA THR A 419 -16.93 11.88 -8.62
C THR A 419 -17.69 12.33 -9.86
N LEU A 420 -18.60 13.28 -9.73
CA LEU A 420 -19.36 13.85 -10.86
C LEU A 420 -18.46 14.60 -11.84
N GLN A 421 -17.54 15.43 -11.34
CA GLN A 421 -16.59 16.17 -12.17
C GLN A 421 -15.67 15.23 -12.95
N ILE A 422 -15.09 14.22 -12.29
CA ILE A 422 -14.26 13.18 -12.93
C ILE A 422 -15.05 12.45 -14.01
N TYR A 423 -16.29 12.03 -13.70
CA TYR A 423 -17.15 11.36 -14.66
C TYR A 423 -17.37 12.21 -15.91
N ILE A 424 -17.77 13.47 -15.76
CA ILE A 424 -18.00 14.38 -16.87
C ILE A 424 -16.73 14.58 -17.71
N ALA A 425 -15.58 14.70 -17.07
CA ALA A 425 -14.29 14.88 -17.75
C ALA A 425 -13.90 13.63 -18.56
N LEU A 426 -14.01 12.44 -17.97
CA LEU A 426 -13.60 11.18 -18.60
C LEU A 426 -14.59 10.74 -19.69
N MET A 427 -15.89 11.01 -19.52
CA MET A 427 -16.91 10.68 -20.55
C MET A 427 -16.68 11.40 -21.87
N LYS A 428 -15.98 12.55 -21.89
CA LYS A 428 -15.58 13.18 -23.13
C LYS A 428 -14.65 12.27 -23.96
N GLN A 429 -13.72 11.58 -23.29
CA GLN A 429 -12.80 10.63 -23.93
C GLN A 429 -13.51 9.30 -24.24
N VAL A 430 -14.31 8.78 -23.30
CA VAL A 430 -15.11 7.56 -23.53
C VAL A 430 -15.95 7.68 -24.81
N ASN A 431 -16.57 8.83 -25.06
CA ASN A 431 -17.41 9.07 -26.21
C ASN A 431 -16.66 9.13 -27.56
N GLU A 432 -15.32 9.16 -27.55
CA GLU A 432 -14.52 9.11 -28.78
C GLU A 432 -14.47 7.70 -29.40
N ASP A 433 -14.77 6.62 -28.62
CA ASP A 433 -14.76 5.24 -29.12
C ASP A 433 -16.05 4.50 -28.74
N ALA A 434 -16.81 4.06 -29.74
CA ALA A 434 -18.07 3.33 -29.53
C ALA A 434 -17.90 2.05 -28.67
N ARG A 435 -16.73 1.41 -28.68
CA ARG A 435 -16.42 0.24 -27.86
C ARG A 435 -16.31 0.63 -26.39
N TRP A 436 -15.69 1.77 -26.10
CA TRP A 436 -15.61 2.31 -24.73
C TRP A 436 -16.98 2.73 -24.22
N VAL A 437 -17.79 3.35 -25.09
CA VAL A 437 -19.19 3.66 -24.74
C VAL A 437 -19.95 2.39 -24.36
N TYR A 438 -19.90 1.33 -25.18
CA TYR A 438 -20.54 0.06 -24.86
C TYR A 438 -20.03 -0.54 -23.53
N LEU A 439 -18.71 -0.56 -23.35
CA LEU A 439 -18.12 -1.08 -22.11
C LEU A 439 -18.59 -0.28 -20.89
N MET A 440 -18.58 1.06 -20.98
CA MET A 440 -18.93 1.93 -19.86
C MET A 440 -20.42 1.95 -19.54
N THR A 441 -21.31 1.89 -20.56
CA THR A 441 -22.75 2.08 -20.35
C THR A 441 -23.54 0.80 -20.25
N ASP A 442 -23.00 -0.34 -20.72
CA ASP A 442 -23.73 -1.62 -20.74
C ASP A 442 -22.96 -2.74 -20.04
N PHE A 443 -21.72 -3.02 -20.44
CA PHE A 443 -20.99 -4.19 -19.94
C PHE A 443 -20.59 -4.04 -18.47
N TYR A 444 -19.81 -3.00 -18.12
CA TYR A 444 -19.30 -2.81 -16.76
C TYR A 444 -20.39 -2.54 -15.72
N PRO A 445 -21.46 -1.78 -15.99
CA PRO A 445 -22.58 -1.65 -15.05
C PRO A 445 -23.15 -2.98 -14.60
N ARG A 446 -23.35 -3.90 -15.54
CA ARG A 446 -23.83 -5.26 -15.23
C ARG A 446 -22.78 -6.10 -14.51
N LEU A 447 -21.52 -5.97 -14.92
CA LEU A 447 -20.40 -6.68 -14.27
C LEU A 447 -20.25 -6.25 -12.81
N ILE A 448 -20.25 -4.96 -12.52
CA ILE A 448 -20.13 -4.40 -11.16
C ILE A 448 -21.21 -4.95 -10.23
N VAL A 449 -22.49 -4.92 -10.67
CA VAL A 449 -23.60 -5.48 -9.90
C VAL A 449 -23.44 -6.99 -9.71
N SER A 450 -23.01 -7.72 -10.75
CA SER A 450 -22.76 -9.16 -10.67
C SER A 450 -21.66 -9.49 -9.67
N LEU A 451 -20.55 -8.75 -9.69
CA LEU A 451 -19.44 -8.95 -8.75
C LEU A 451 -19.85 -8.61 -7.31
N ALA A 452 -20.60 -7.51 -7.10
CA ALA A 452 -21.16 -7.18 -5.80
C ALA A 452 -22.11 -8.29 -5.28
N THR A 453 -22.94 -8.85 -6.17
CA THR A 453 -23.82 -9.98 -5.84
C THR A 453 -23.04 -11.24 -5.47
N MET A 454 -21.96 -11.57 -6.19
CA MET A 454 -21.09 -12.68 -5.85
C MET A 454 -20.42 -12.48 -4.48
N GLN A 455 -19.97 -11.26 -4.19
CA GLN A 455 -19.39 -10.90 -2.89
C GLN A 455 -20.43 -11.01 -1.77
N HIS A 456 -21.65 -10.50 -2.00
CA HIS A 456 -22.75 -10.59 -1.05
C HIS A 456 -23.17 -12.02 -0.76
N ASN A 457 -23.29 -12.86 -1.80
CA ASN A 457 -23.66 -14.26 -1.63
C ASN A 457 -22.63 -15.07 -0.85
N GLY A 458 -21.36 -14.66 -0.88
CA GLY A 458 -20.29 -15.34 -0.17
C GLY A 458 -20.03 -16.77 -0.61
N LEU A 459 -19.13 -17.43 0.08
CA LEU A 459 -18.73 -18.82 -0.13
C LEU A 459 -18.93 -19.62 1.14
N ALA A 460 -19.76 -20.67 1.08
CA ALA A 460 -19.92 -21.62 2.18
C ALA A 460 -18.72 -22.57 2.24
N VAL A 461 -18.21 -22.81 3.43
CA VAL A 461 -17.12 -23.77 3.68
C VAL A 461 -17.49 -24.71 4.83
N ASP A 462 -17.07 -25.98 4.72
CA ASP A 462 -17.23 -26.97 5.79
C ASP A 462 -16.19 -26.75 6.88
N ARG A 463 -16.59 -26.19 8.01
CA ARG A 463 -15.74 -25.93 9.17
C ARG A 463 -15.09 -27.20 9.74
N ASN A 464 -15.81 -28.31 9.76
CA ASN A 464 -15.30 -29.55 10.32
C ASN A 464 -14.21 -30.13 9.42
N TYR A 465 -14.45 -30.10 8.10
CA TYR A 465 -13.45 -30.50 7.12
C TYR A 465 -12.19 -29.61 7.18
N LEU A 466 -12.36 -28.28 7.31
CA LEU A 466 -11.22 -27.37 7.48
C LEU A 466 -10.41 -27.68 8.74
N LYS A 467 -11.05 -27.94 9.88
CA LYS A 467 -10.36 -28.31 11.12
C LYS A 467 -9.62 -29.66 11.02
N GLN A 468 -10.26 -30.66 10.42
CA GLN A 468 -9.62 -31.95 10.17
C GLN A 468 -8.42 -31.81 9.22
N SER A 469 -8.59 -31.03 8.16
CA SER A 469 -7.51 -30.73 7.21
C SER A 469 -6.38 -29.94 7.88
N LEU A 470 -6.69 -29.00 8.76
CA LEU A 470 -5.66 -28.27 9.52
C LEU A 470 -4.80 -29.23 10.36
N ASN A 471 -5.44 -30.11 11.14
CA ASN A 471 -4.72 -31.08 11.96
C ASN A 471 -3.81 -31.97 11.10
N LYS A 472 -4.34 -32.49 9.98
CA LYS A 472 -3.54 -33.30 9.04
C LYS A 472 -2.32 -32.54 8.52
N TYR A 473 -2.48 -31.30 8.06
CA TYR A 473 -1.35 -30.54 7.53
C TYR A 473 -0.37 -30.04 8.60
N GLU A 474 -0.81 -29.87 9.86
CA GLU A 474 0.12 -29.63 10.97
C GLU A 474 0.93 -30.91 11.29
N GLU A 475 0.30 -32.11 11.29
CA GLU A 475 1.00 -33.40 11.40
C GLU A 475 2.00 -33.60 10.25
N ASP A 476 1.59 -33.31 9.01
CA ASP A 476 2.49 -33.38 7.85
C ASP A 476 3.69 -32.42 8.01
N LYS A 477 3.47 -31.22 8.55
CA LYS A 477 4.58 -30.27 8.83
C LYS A 477 5.55 -30.81 9.85
N GLU A 478 5.06 -31.37 10.95
CA GLU A 478 5.90 -31.96 12.00
C GLU A 478 6.68 -33.16 11.44
N TYR A 479 6.05 -34.02 10.65
CA TYR A 479 6.71 -35.11 9.96
C TYR A 479 7.90 -34.63 9.10
N TYR A 480 7.66 -33.64 8.24
CA TYR A 480 8.74 -33.12 7.38
C TYR A 480 9.80 -32.36 8.18
N ILE A 481 9.45 -31.63 9.23
CA ILE A 481 10.43 -30.96 10.09
C ILE A 481 11.38 -31.98 10.72
N ASN A 482 10.87 -33.10 11.22
CA ASN A 482 11.70 -34.13 11.84
C ASN A 482 12.70 -34.72 10.83
N ILE A 483 12.26 -35.09 9.62
CA ILE A 483 13.15 -35.58 8.57
C ILE A 483 14.21 -34.53 8.20
N ILE A 484 13.81 -33.27 8.06
CA ILE A 484 14.74 -32.18 7.72
C ILE A 484 15.76 -31.99 8.83
N GLN A 485 15.34 -31.99 10.10
CA GLN A 485 16.25 -31.79 11.23
C GLN A 485 17.22 -32.96 11.42
N GLU A 486 16.82 -34.20 11.13
CA GLU A 486 17.67 -35.37 11.22
C GLU A 486 18.65 -35.50 10.04
N ASN A 487 18.46 -34.72 8.97
CA ASN A 487 19.30 -34.80 7.79
C ASN A 487 20.74 -34.33 8.08
N PRO A 488 21.78 -35.09 7.72
CA PRO A 488 23.18 -34.77 8.02
C PRO A 488 23.61 -33.37 7.51
N SER A 489 23.17 -32.99 6.31
CA SER A 489 23.50 -31.65 5.78
C SER A 489 22.86 -30.51 6.57
N VAL A 490 21.69 -30.72 7.15
CA VAL A 490 21.06 -29.72 8.03
C VAL A 490 21.79 -29.64 9.36
N GLN A 491 22.26 -30.78 9.89
CA GLN A 491 23.09 -30.78 11.10
C GLN A 491 24.41 -30.04 10.88
N GLU A 492 24.99 -30.16 9.69
CA GLU A 492 26.18 -29.37 9.31
C GLU A 492 25.90 -27.86 9.29
N VAL A 493 24.74 -27.42 8.82
CA VAL A 493 24.32 -26.02 8.92
C VAL A 493 24.27 -25.55 10.38
N VAL A 494 23.73 -26.37 11.27
CA VAL A 494 23.63 -26.06 12.72
C VAL A 494 25.02 -25.99 13.35
N ASN A 495 25.92 -26.91 12.98
CA ASN A 495 27.30 -26.92 13.44
C ASN A 495 28.04 -25.64 12.99
N GLU A 496 27.91 -25.22 11.71
CA GLU A 496 28.48 -23.95 11.24
C GLU A 496 27.93 -22.74 12.03
N TRP A 497 26.67 -22.76 12.43
CA TRP A 497 26.09 -21.70 13.29
C TRP A 497 26.69 -21.73 14.69
N GLN A 498 26.96 -22.92 15.23
CA GLN A 498 27.63 -23.07 16.51
C GLN A 498 29.04 -22.48 16.48
N ASP A 499 29.83 -22.79 15.45
CA ASP A 499 31.17 -22.23 15.27
C ASP A 499 31.14 -20.69 15.19
N LEU A 500 30.17 -20.14 14.44
CA LEU A 500 30.01 -18.69 14.33
C LEU A 500 29.56 -18.04 15.65
N TYR A 501 28.75 -18.74 16.45
CA TYR A 501 28.37 -18.30 17.78
C TYR A 501 29.59 -18.27 18.71
N GLU A 502 30.43 -19.31 18.69
CA GLU A 502 31.63 -19.43 19.51
C GLU A 502 32.67 -18.35 19.14
N MET A 503 32.89 -18.11 17.86
CA MET A 503 33.70 -16.98 17.38
C MET A 503 33.21 -15.65 17.95
N GLY A 504 31.91 -15.40 17.92
CA GLY A 504 31.32 -14.20 18.49
C GLY A 504 31.43 -14.13 19.99
N LEU A 505 31.36 -15.27 20.67
CA LEU A 505 31.54 -15.37 22.13
C LEU A 505 32.99 -15.07 22.57
N GLU A 506 33.97 -15.64 21.86
CA GLU A 506 35.39 -15.34 22.08
C GLU A 506 35.71 -13.87 21.89
N GLU A 507 35.23 -13.26 20.80
CA GLU A 507 35.42 -11.82 20.54
C GLU A 507 34.77 -10.97 21.62
N TYR A 508 33.62 -11.41 22.16
CA TYR A 508 32.92 -10.69 23.22
C TYR A 508 33.68 -10.70 24.56
N THR A 509 34.63 -11.64 24.78
CA THR A 509 35.48 -11.70 25.99
C THR A 509 36.58 -10.64 25.98
N LYS A 510 36.97 -10.08 24.81
CA LYS A 510 38.00 -9.04 24.69
C LYS A 510 37.55 -7.70 25.30
N PRO A 511 38.46 -6.84 25.69
CA PRO A 511 38.14 -5.47 26.11
C PRO A 511 37.36 -4.72 25.02
N VAL A 512 36.37 -3.89 25.38
CA VAL A 512 35.47 -3.22 24.43
C VAL A 512 36.20 -2.44 23.32
N LYS A 513 37.36 -1.85 23.65
CA LYS A 513 38.16 -1.07 22.68
C LYS A 513 38.90 -1.94 21.65
N GLU A 514 39.04 -3.23 21.91
CA GLU A 514 39.79 -4.18 21.10
C GLU A 514 38.84 -5.12 20.31
N ARG A 515 37.53 -5.03 20.56
CA ARG A 515 36.51 -5.87 19.89
C ARG A 515 36.32 -5.48 18.45
N ASP A 516 36.35 -6.47 17.59
CA ASP A 516 35.72 -6.35 16.27
C ASP A 516 34.19 -6.47 16.44
N LYS A 517 33.47 -5.38 16.19
CA LYS A 517 32.02 -5.31 16.38
C LYS A 517 31.26 -6.29 15.53
N ASP A 518 31.72 -6.50 14.28
CA ASP A 518 31.03 -7.39 13.34
C ASP A 518 31.16 -8.86 13.81
N ILE A 519 32.30 -9.23 14.39
CA ILE A 519 32.51 -10.56 14.98
C ILE A 519 31.75 -10.70 16.29
N ALA A 520 31.78 -9.71 17.16
CA ALA A 520 31.07 -9.73 18.44
C ALA A 520 29.53 -9.86 18.26
N ASP A 521 28.97 -9.23 17.21
CA ASP A 521 27.54 -9.30 16.90
C ASP A 521 27.09 -10.72 16.48
N LEU A 522 28.01 -11.59 16.04
CA LEU A 522 27.72 -12.99 15.71
C LEU A 522 27.15 -13.74 16.91
N LYS A 523 27.63 -13.46 18.13
CA LYS A 523 27.12 -14.08 19.35
C LYS A 523 25.61 -13.97 19.48
N ASN A 524 25.05 -12.76 19.37
CA ASN A 524 23.62 -12.55 19.53
C ASN A 524 22.81 -13.10 18.33
N LYS A 525 23.36 -12.94 17.14
CA LYS A 525 22.73 -13.38 15.89
C LYS A 525 22.59 -14.91 15.84
N TYR A 526 23.67 -15.63 16.16
CA TYR A 526 23.66 -17.09 16.06
C TYR A 526 23.14 -17.77 17.30
N LYS A 527 23.20 -17.15 18.50
CA LYS A 527 22.45 -17.64 19.66
C LYS A 527 20.96 -17.78 19.33
N LYS A 528 20.38 -16.74 18.74
CA LYS A 528 18.97 -16.80 18.32
C LYS A 528 18.71 -17.90 17.28
N LYS A 529 19.64 -18.11 16.32
CA LYS A 529 19.52 -19.17 15.32
C LYS A 529 19.57 -20.56 15.94
N LEU A 530 20.44 -20.78 16.89
CA LEU A 530 20.61 -22.04 17.61
C LEU A 530 19.37 -22.32 18.50
N ASP A 531 18.88 -21.31 19.22
CA ASP A 531 17.68 -21.42 20.05
C ASP A 531 16.42 -21.76 19.20
N GLU A 532 16.33 -21.24 17.98
CA GLU A 532 15.19 -21.44 17.07
C GLU A 532 15.34 -22.68 16.15
N GLY A 533 16.55 -23.20 15.98
CA GLY A 533 16.89 -24.28 15.06
C GLY A 533 16.75 -23.91 13.58
N PHE A 534 17.01 -24.89 12.71
CA PHE A 534 16.82 -24.74 11.25
C PHE A 534 15.34 -24.54 10.90
N LYS A 535 15.02 -23.46 10.19
CA LYS A 535 13.65 -23.14 9.78
C LYS A 535 13.42 -23.40 8.30
N PRO A 536 12.67 -24.44 7.92
CA PRO A 536 12.36 -24.72 6.51
C PRO A 536 11.57 -23.59 5.81
N SER A 537 10.87 -22.73 6.58
CA SER A 537 10.19 -21.55 6.05
C SER A 537 11.15 -20.40 5.70
N SER A 538 12.36 -20.37 6.29
CA SER A 538 13.33 -19.31 6.08
C SER A 538 14.06 -19.49 4.73
N ALA A 539 13.94 -18.51 3.83
CA ALA A 539 14.69 -18.52 2.59
C ALA A 539 16.20 -18.58 2.82
N LYS A 540 16.70 -17.86 3.84
CA LYS A 540 18.13 -17.84 4.17
C LYS A 540 18.66 -19.16 4.70
N ASP A 541 17.87 -19.87 5.50
CA ASP A 541 18.29 -21.17 6.04
C ASP A 541 18.36 -22.19 4.90
N LYS A 542 17.37 -22.18 4.00
CA LYS A 542 17.39 -23.00 2.77
C LYS A 542 18.54 -22.65 1.83
N GLN A 543 18.83 -21.36 1.63
CA GLN A 543 20.00 -20.94 0.85
C GLN A 543 21.30 -21.44 1.47
N TRP A 544 21.43 -21.36 2.79
CA TRP A 544 22.60 -21.86 3.52
C TRP A 544 22.76 -23.35 3.31
N LEU A 545 21.68 -24.13 3.51
CA LEU A 545 21.68 -25.57 3.29
C LEU A 545 22.06 -25.93 1.86
N LEU A 546 21.28 -25.47 0.87
CA LEU A 546 21.39 -25.95 -0.51
C LEU A 546 22.65 -25.43 -1.23
N TYR A 547 23.02 -24.18 -1.00
CA TYR A 547 24.03 -23.51 -1.81
C TYR A 547 25.36 -23.27 -1.10
N LYS A 548 25.38 -23.29 0.25
CA LYS A 548 26.61 -23.15 1.00
C LYS A 548 27.13 -24.50 1.52
N VAL A 549 26.30 -25.27 2.22
CA VAL A 549 26.70 -26.57 2.79
C VAL A 549 26.72 -27.65 1.71
N ILE A 550 25.59 -27.89 1.04
CA ILE A 550 25.50 -28.88 -0.04
C ILE A 550 26.32 -28.43 -1.27
N GLY A 551 26.38 -27.12 -1.51
CA GLY A 551 27.25 -26.57 -2.58
C GLY A 551 26.65 -26.61 -3.98
N VAL A 552 25.35 -26.92 -4.13
CA VAL A 552 24.66 -26.95 -5.42
C VAL A 552 24.63 -25.55 -6.06
N ARG A 553 24.71 -25.52 -7.40
CA ARG A 553 24.63 -24.27 -8.18
C ARG A 553 23.60 -24.43 -9.28
N PRO A 554 22.37 -23.88 -9.10
CA PRO A 554 21.38 -23.81 -10.17
C PRO A 554 21.89 -22.99 -11.37
N PRO A 555 21.24 -23.10 -12.54
CA PRO A 555 21.56 -22.26 -13.70
C PRO A 555 21.49 -20.77 -13.39
N LEU A 556 22.34 -19.97 -14.05
CA LEU A 556 22.38 -18.49 -13.92
C LEU A 556 21.27 -17.83 -14.74
N GLU A 557 20.07 -18.36 -14.68
CA GLU A 557 18.89 -17.87 -15.36
C GLU A 557 17.98 -17.10 -14.41
N LYS A 558 17.19 -16.18 -14.94
CA LYS A 558 16.28 -15.29 -14.18
C LYS A 558 15.36 -16.08 -13.22
N ASP A 559 14.96 -17.27 -13.60
CA ASP A 559 14.03 -18.09 -12.83
C ASP A 559 14.65 -18.66 -11.54
N TYR A 560 15.94 -18.88 -11.53
CA TYR A 560 16.69 -19.41 -10.38
C TYR A 560 17.40 -18.34 -9.55
N LEU A 561 17.55 -17.13 -10.09
CA LEU A 561 18.26 -16.03 -9.43
C LEU A 561 17.32 -15.14 -8.62
N THR A 562 17.78 -14.70 -7.44
CA THR A 562 17.06 -13.67 -6.66
C THR A 562 16.97 -12.35 -7.44
N THR A 563 15.99 -11.50 -7.12
CA THR A 563 15.79 -10.23 -7.81
C THR A 563 17.06 -9.38 -7.81
N SER A 564 17.80 -9.36 -6.69
CA SER A 564 19.08 -8.64 -6.59
C SER A 564 20.20 -9.26 -7.44
N ALA A 565 20.16 -10.58 -7.66
CA ALA A 565 21.15 -11.27 -8.44
C ALA A 565 20.94 -11.15 -9.95
N GLN A 566 19.69 -10.92 -10.38
CA GLN A 566 19.36 -10.74 -11.81
C GLN A 566 20.02 -9.50 -12.44
N SER A 567 20.43 -8.53 -11.63
CA SER A 567 21.16 -7.34 -12.09
C SER A 567 22.70 -7.50 -12.08
N LYS A 568 23.23 -8.66 -11.63
CA LYS A 568 24.66 -8.93 -11.55
C LYS A 568 25.23 -9.39 -12.89
N ASN A 569 26.49 -9.02 -13.14
CA ASN A 569 27.22 -9.50 -14.30
C ASN A 569 28.12 -10.68 -13.91
N PHE A 570 27.62 -11.89 -14.08
CA PHE A 570 28.33 -13.12 -13.73
C PHE A 570 29.52 -13.47 -14.65
N ASP A 571 29.72 -12.76 -15.76
CA ASP A 571 30.96 -12.86 -16.54
C ASP A 571 32.15 -12.22 -15.80
N LYS A 572 31.86 -11.31 -14.86
CA LYS A 572 32.84 -10.56 -14.06
C LYS A 572 32.89 -10.94 -12.58
N GLU A 573 31.85 -11.53 -12.06
CA GLU A 573 31.70 -11.90 -10.64
C GLU A 573 31.18 -13.34 -10.51
N ALA A 574 31.85 -14.17 -9.71
CA ALA A 574 31.33 -15.50 -9.40
C ALA A 574 30.04 -15.40 -8.57
N PRO A 575 29.02 -16.21 -8.83
CA PRO A 575 27.79 -16.24 -8.03
C PRO A 575 28.09 -16.72 -6.61
N THR A 576 27.45 -16.06 -5.66
CA THR A 576 27.50 -16.47 -4.25
C THR A 576 26.29 -17.36 -3.93
N TRP A 577 26.35 -18.05 -2.79
CA TRP A 577 25.23 -18.89 -2.34
C TRP A 577 23.93 -18.09 -2.06
N GLU A 578 24.03 -16.78 -1.78
CA GLU A 578 22.87 -15.90 -1.54
C GLU A 578 22.19 -15.43 -2.84
N ASP A 579 22.76 -15.72 -4.00
CA ASP A 579 22.23 -15.24 -5.28
C ASP A 579 21.09 -16.10 -5.83
N PHE A 580 20.89 -17.30 -5.30
CA PHE A 580 19.91 -18.24 -5.80
C PHE A 580 18.62 -18.23 -4.99
N LYS A 581 17.47 -18.35 -5.68
CA LYS A 581 16.16 -18.51 -5.05
C LYS A 581 16.04 -19.86 -4.32
N THR A 582 15.08 -19.94 -3.42
CA THR A 582 14.65 -21.18 -2.75
C THR A 582 13.14 -21.37 -2.88
N ASN A 583 12.58 -20.96 -4.03
CA ASN A 583 11.21 -21.24 -4.39
C ASN A 583 11.05 -22.70 -4.82
N LYS A 584 9.80 -23.10 -5.06
CA LYS A 584 9.44 -24.47 -5.39
C LYS A 584 10.23 -24.97 -6.59
N GLU A 585 10.24 -24.22 -7.67
CA GLU A 585 10.87 -24.59 -8.94
C GLU A 585 12.37 -24.81 -8.78
N THR A 586 13.05 -24.00 -7.98
CA THR A 586 14.49 -24.15 -7.75
C THR A 586 14.80 -25.37 -6.88
N ILE A 587 13.98 -25.65 -5.85
CA ILE A 587 14.19 -26.83 -5.01
C ILE A 587 13.88 -28.13 -5.80
N GLU A 588 12.83 -28.11 -6.65
CA GLU A 588 12.53 -29.22 -7.57
C GLU A 588 13.71 -29.47 -8.52
N TRP A 589 14.27 -28.41 -9.10
CA TRP A 589 15.45 -28.54 -9.96
C TRP A 589 16.63 -29.18 -9.22
N VAL A 590 16.88 -28.79 -7.96
CA VAL A 590 17.94 -29.40 -7.13
C VAL A 590 17.67 -30.90 -6.92
N ALA A 591 16.43 -31.28 -6.57
CA ALA A 591 16.05 -32.65 -6.35
C ALA A 591 16.25 -33.53 -7.61
N ASP A 592 15.90 -33.00 -8.78
CA ASP A 592 15.96 -33.70 -10.06
C ASP A 592 17.40 -33.87 -10.59
N ASN A 593 18.25 -32.86 -10.38
CA ASN A 593 19.63 -32.86 -10.90
C ASN A 593 20.66 -33.36 -9.88
N HIS A 594 20.29 -33.50 -8.62
CA HIS A 594 21.14 -33.96 -7.51
C HIS A 594 20.40 -35.01 -6.67
N PRO A 595 20.23 -36.26 -7.22
CA PRO A 595 19.44 -37.30 -6.56
C PRO A 595 19.94 -37.68 -5.16
N GLU A 596 21.24 -37.48 -4.87
CA GLU A 596 21.86 -37.70 -3.56
C GLU A 596 21.29 -36.74 -2.47
N HIS A 597 20.68 -35.61 -2.86
CA HIS A 597 20.05 -34.66 -1.99
C HIS A 597 18.52 -34.62 -2.12
N ALA A 598 17.95 -35.52 -2.92
CA ALA A 598 16.50 -35.52 -3.21
C ALA A 598 15.64 -35.68 -1.96
N GLU A 599 16.10 -36.44 -0.96
CA GLU A 599 15.34 -36.66 0.29
C GLU A 599 15.08 -35.34 1.04
N VAL A 600 16.12 -34.56 1.28
CA VAL A 600 15.97 -33.27 1.99
C VAL A 600 15.20 -32.26 1.14
N CYS A 601 15.42 -32.22 -0.17
CA CYS A 601 14.68 -31.35 -1.08
C CYS A 601 13.18 -31.68 -1.12
N ASN A 602 12.83 -32.96 -1.24
CA ASN A 602 11.43 -33.42 -1.21
C ASN A 602 10.77 -33.14 0.14
N SER A 603 11.51 -33.27 1.24
CA SER A 603 11.02 -32.93 2.57
C SER A 603 10.80 -31.42 2.73
N LEU A 604 11.69 -30.57 2.18
CA LEU A 604 11.48 -29.12 2.12
C LEU A 604 10.24 -28.75 1.29
N LEU A 605 10.04 -29.39 0.13
CA LEU A 605 8.87 -29.18 -0.72
C LEU A 605 7.57 -29.62 -0.02
N GLY A 606 7.60 -30.79 0.65
CA GLY A 606 6.49 -31.28 1.45
C GLY A 606 6.12 -30.32 2.57
N TYR A 607 7.11 -29.83 3.31
CA TYR A 607 6.90 -28.81 4.35
C TYR A 607 6.32 -27.52 3.79
N ILE A 608 6.89 -26.99 2.69
CA ILE A 608 6.43 -25.75 2.06
C ILE A 608 4.96 -25.87 1.64
N LYS A 609 4.60 -27.02 1.02
CA LYS A 609 3.22 -27.30 0.63
C LYS A 609 2.28 -27.34 1.82
N ALA A 610 2.63 -28.13 2.84
CA ALA A 610 1.81 -28.26 4.06
C ALA A 610 1.66 -26.91 4.79
N ASN A 611 2.76 -26.17 4.93
CA ASN A 611 2.76 -24.85 5.56
C ASN A 611 1.93 -23.81 4.79
N THR A 612 1.99 -23.80 3.48
CA THR A 612 1.19 -22.90 2.65
C THR A 612 -0.29 -23.22 2.78
N ILE A 613 -0.66 -24.50 2.69
CA ILE A 613 -2.07 -24.92 2.81
C ILE A 613 -2.60 -24.61 4.22
N SER A 614 -1.87 -24.95 5.27
CA SER A 614 -2.33 -24.75 6.64
C SER A 614 -2.44 -23.25 7.01
N ASN A 615 -1.40 -22.46 6.75
CA ASN A 615 -1.34 -21.07 7.20
C ASN A 615 -2.04 -20.08 6.25
N THR A 616 -1.80 -20.22 4.92
CA THR A 616 -2.33 -19.24 3.96
C THR A 616 -3.80 -19.48 3.64
N PHE A 617 -4.22 -20.74 3.55
CA PHE A 617 -5.59 -21.06 3.17
C PHE A 617 -6.45 -21.44 4.40
N ILE A 618 -6.12 -22.53 5.11
CA ILE A 618 -7.04 -23.08 6.10
C ILE A 618 -7.19 -22.16 7.29
N LYS A 619 -6.10 -21.69 7.91
CA LYS A 619 -6.17 -20.78 9.07
C LYS A 619 -6.84 -19.48 8.68
N SER A 620 -6.48 -18.91 7.53
CA SER A 620 -7.11 -17.68 7.02
C SER A 620 -8.63 -17.84 6.83
N PHE A 621 -9.08 -18.98 6.33
CA PHE A 621 -10.50 -19.26 6.17
C PHE A 621 -11.18 -19.44 7.54
N LEU A 622 -10.58 -20.21 8.46
CA LEU A 622 -11.12 -20.40 9.80
C LEU A 622 -11.20 -19.07 10.57
N ASP A 623 -10.17 -18.23 10.48
CA ASP A 623 -10.16 -16.92 11.14
C ASP A 623 -11.28 -16.02 10.62
N ARG A 624 -11.53 -16.04 9.28
CA ARG A 624 -12.63 -15.28 8.69
C ARG A 624 -14.00 -15.77 9.13
N ILE A 625 -14.22 -17.09 9.12
CA ILE A 625 -15.48 -17.69 9.56
C ILE A 625 -15.72 -17.48 11.06
N ASN A 626 -14.65 -17.41 11.87
CA ASN A 626 -14.72 -17.18 13.30
C ASN A 626 -14.90 -15.71 13.66
N ARG A 627 -14.69 -14.77 12.74
CA ARG A 627 -15.09 -13.39 12.95
C ARG A 627 -16.61 -13.33 13.12
N GLU A 628 -17.09 -12.28 13.76
CA GLU A 628 -18.54 -12.04 13.93
C GLU A 628 -19.18 -11.63 12.60
N THR A 629 -19.13 -12.50 11.59
CA THR A 629 -19.91 -12.32 10.36
C THR A 629 -21.38 -12.64 10.63
N SER A 630 -22.27 -11.95 9.95
CA SER A 630 -23.71 -12.14 10.16
C SER A 630 -24.24 -13.51 9.69
N ASP A 631 -23.55 -14.18 8.78
CA ASP A 631 -23.99 -15.39 8.07
C ASP A 631 -23.01 -16.57 8.10
N GLY A 632 -21.79 -16.38 8.58
CA GLY A 632 -20.78 -17.44 8.66
C GLY A 632 -20.18 -17.86 7.31
N LEU A 633 -20.34 -17.03 6.26
CA LEU A 633 -19.78 -17.24 4.94
C LEU A 633 -18.43 -16.53 4.80
N ILE A 634 -17.68 -16.86 3.75
CA ILE A 634 -16.50 -16.14 3.34
C ILE A 634 -16.86 -15.20 2.20
N HIS A 635 -16.69 -13.91 2.42
CA HIS A 635 -16.91 -12.88 1.41
C HIS A 635 -15.57 -12.40 0.87
N GLY A 636 -15.28 -12.75 -0.38
CA GLY A 636 -14.09 -12.29 -1.11
C GLY A 636 -14.33 -10.93 -1.76
N THR A 637 -13.26 -10.29 -2.21
CA THR A 637 -13.33 -9.04 -3.00
C THR A 637 -12.92 -9.32 -4.44
N PHE A 638 -13.68 -8.86 -5.41
CA PHE A 638 -13.40 -9.00 -6.84
C PHE A 638 -13.20 -7.62 -7.47
N ASN A 639 -12.10 -7.41 -8.16
CA ASN A 639 -11.78 -6.14 -8.82
C ASN A 639 -12.01 -6.27 -10.34
N PRO A 640 -12.89 -5.44 -10.93
CA PRO A 640 -13.20 -5.50 -12.35
C PRO A 640 -12.07 -5.02 -13.26
N VAL A 641 -11.20 -4.13 -12.75
CA VAL A 641 -10.10 -3.50 -13.50
C VAL A 641 -8.73 -3.72 -12.83
N GLY A 642 -8.58 -4.81 -12.07
CA GLY A 642 -7.37 -5.11 -11.31
C GLY A 642 -6.18 -5.65 -12.13
N THR A 643 -6.27 -5.70 -13.47
CA THR A 643 -5.20 -6.16 -14.36
C THR A 643 -5.18 -5.36 -15.66
N ALA A 644 -4.00 -5.20 -16.26
CA ALA A 644 -3.84 -4.51 -17.54
C ALA A 644 -4.59 -5.19 -18.72
N THR A 645 -4.91 -6.48 -18.59
CA THR A 645 -5.57 -7.26 -19.64
C THR A 645 -7.10 -7.34 -19.52
N GLY A 646 -7.69 -6.66 -18.52
CA GLY A 646 -9.12 -6.72 -18.25
C GLY A 646 -9.58 -8.03 -17.57
N ARG A 647 -8.66 -8.86 -17.09
CA ARG A 647 -9.01 -9.99 -16.22
C ARG A 647 -9.47 -9.50 -14.86
N LEU A 648 -10.40 -10.21 -14.25
CA LEU A 648 -10.75 -9.97 -12.86
C LEU A 648 -9.56 -10.34 -11.96
N SER A 649 -9.35 -9.57 -10.91
CA SER A 649 -8.51 -9.97 -9.80
C SER A 649 -9.34 -10.14 -8.53
N SER A 650 -8.86 -10.95 -7.60
CA SER A 650 -9.54 -11.15 -6.32
C SER A 650 -8.58 -10.91 -5.16
N SER A 651 -9.12 -10.42 -4.07
CA SER A 651 -8.41 -10.25 -2.80
C SER A 651 -9.34 -10.64 -1.66
N GLN A 652 -8.76 -10.96 -0.50
CA GLN A 652 -9.47 -11.25 0.76
C GLN A 652 -10.62 -12.27 0.65
N PRO A 653 -10.35 -13.58 0.72
CA PRO A 653 -9.04 -14.23 0.84
C PRO A 653 -8.35 -14.32 -0.52
N LYS A 654 -7.04 -14.35 -0.48
CA LYS A 654 -6.23 -14.57 -1.68
C LYS A 654 -6.34 -16.01 -2.15
#